data_9d832a3fd517f3d2c92328b4b0225b60
#
_entry.id   9d832a3fd517f3d2c92328b4b0225b60
#
_cell.length_a   1.000
_cell.length_b   1.000
_cell.length_c   1.000
_cell.angle_alpha   90.00
_cell.angle_beta   90.00
_cell.angle_gamma   90.00
#
_symmetry.space_group_name_H-M   'P 1'
#
loop_
_entity.id
_entity.type
_entity.pdbx_description
1 polymer ?
#
loop_
_entity_poly.entity_id
_entity_poly.type
_entity_poly.pdbx_seq_one_letter_code
_entity_poly.pdbx_strand_id
1 'polypeptide(L)'
;MNRLRNTDIKYLKGVGPKRAELLEKQLGIKSYYDMLFHFPSHYVDRSTIYTIKSLSGEMPAIQIRGHFISFTTQGEGAKTRLVGLFTDGTGTIEVVWFRRIKQLKDTYHLGNEYILFAKPAEFNGRWSMVHPEVDSPSSIGATQGLRGVYPLTETLRNKGIGSKALFTLAQTILSSTPRILETLPQSIIDQLHLMPLRDALVNIHNPKDNQTLQRAKLRLKFEELFYIQLNILRYSRRRSASLNGFRFPRIGHFFNTFYSQCLPFELTGAQKRVIKEIRADMGSGRQMNRLLQGDVGSGKTLVALLCMLIALDNNTQACLMAPTEILATQHFETISQLVAPIGINVKLLTGSTRKKERDIIHSQLEDGSLHILIGTHAVIEDNVKFKNLGFVVIDEQHRFGVAQRARLWGKNITPPHVLVMTATPIPRTLAMTVYGDLDVSVIDELPPGRKPITTALRFDNQRLDVYKHIGRQLKEGRQIYIVYPLIQENEKLDLRCLEEGYELIRETFPQYKVAYVHGKMKPSEKDYQMTLFASHQADILVATTVIEVGVNVPNATTMLIENAERFGLSQLHQLRGRVGRGEGQSYCILMTKHKIASETRKRLEIMTSTTDGFLIAEADLKMRGPGDMEGTMQSGIAINLRIANLATDGQIIQLARDTAEMLLDKAPTLSHTENTNLHQQLELIFNKTIDWGRIS
;
A
#
# COMPACT_ATOMS: atom_id res chain seq x y z
N MET A 1 -16.10 -14.78 -23.46
CA MET A 1 -15.87 -13.48 -22.78
C MET A 1 -16.20 -12.29 -23.67
N ASN A 2 -15.75 -12.23 -24.94
CA ASN A 2 -16.04 -11.11 -25.85
C ASN A 2 -17.54 -10.82 -26.01
N ARG A 3 -18.40 -11.85 -26.13
CA ARG A 3 -19.84 -11.66 -26.20
C ARG A 3 -20.42 -10.95 -24.98
N LEU A 4 -19.99 -11.29 -23.77
CA LEU A 4 -20.45 -10.65 -22.53
C LEU A 4 -20.00 -9.18 -22.46
N ARG A 5 -18.78 -8.86 -22.91
CA ARG A 5 -18.26 -7.47 -22.95
C ARG A 5 -18.96 -6.61 -24.01
N ASN A 6 -19.33 -7.20 -25.13
CA ASN A 6 -19.96 -6.47 -26.25
C ASN A 6 -21.48 -6.39 -26.14
N THR A 7 -22.10 -7.12 -25.20
CA THR A 7 -23.56 -7.03 -24.97
C THR A 7 -23.84 -5.94 -23.95
N ASP A 8 -24.47 -4.87 -24.41
CA ASP A 8 -24.84 -3.72 -23.57
C ASP A 8 -25.94 -4.12 -22.57
N ILE A 9 -25.80 -3.63 -21.34
CA ILE A 9 -26.70 -3.93 -20.21
C ILE A 9 -28.13 -3.47 -20.47
N LYS A 10 -28.37 -2.50 -21.37
CA LYS A 10 -29.73 -2.02 -21.72
C LYS A 10 -30.62 -3.08 -22.36
N TYR A 11 -30.00 -4.12 -22.95
CA TYR A 11 -30.76 -5.24 -23.56
C TYR A 11 -31.22 -6.28 -22.54
N LEU A 12 -30.78 -6.15 -21.30
CA LEU A 12 -31.17 -7.06 -20.22
C LEU A 12 -32.63 -6.75 -19.79
N LYS A 13 -33.42 -7.81 -19.68
CA LYS A 13 -34.82 -7.68 -19.20
C LYS A 13 -34.88 -6.95 -17.87
N GLY A 14 -35.64 -5.85 -17.80
CA GLY A 14 -35.83 -5.03 -16.61
C GLY A 14 -34.84 -3.87 -16.46
N VAL A 15 -33.90 -3.65 -17.38
CA VAL A 15 -32.95 -2.51 -17.35
C VAL A 15 -33.48 -1.33 -18.18
N GLY A 16 -33.55 -1.47 -19.50
CA GLY A 16 -33.92 -0.39 -20.41
C GLY A 16 -32.92 0.79 -20.42
N PRO A 17 -33.05 1.76 -21.34
CA PRO A 17 -32.07 2.82 -21.55
C PRO A 17 -31.78 3.69 -20.31
N LYS A 18 -32.84 4.15 -19.61
CA LYS A 18 -32.73 5.06 -18.45
C LYS A 18 -31.99 4.40 -17.25
N ARG A 19 -32.28 3.10 -17.02
CA ARG A 19 -31.59 2.38 -15.95
C ARG A 19 -30.15 2.02 -16.34
N ALA A 20 -29.91 1.71 -17.63
CA ALA A 20 -28.56 1.46 -18.14
C ALA A 20 -27.65 2.69 -17.95
N GLU A 21 -28.12 3.89 -18.30
CA GLU A 21 -27.40 5.14 -18.08
C GLU A 21 -27.06 5.38 -16.59
N LEU A 22 -28.01 5.09 -15.69
CA LEU A 22 -27.78 5.20 -14.24
C LEU A 22 -26.76 4.20 -13.74
N LEU A 23 -26.80 2.94 -14.20
CA LEU A 23 -25.85 1.90 -13.82
C LEU A 23 -24.43 2.24 -14.33
N GLU A 24 -24.33 2.76 -15.56
CA GLU A 24 -23.07 3.21 -16.11
C GLU A 24 -22.49 4.38 -15.31
N LYS A 25 -23.27 5.44 -15.07
CA LYS A 25 -22.82 6.66 -14.40
C LYS A 25 -22.45 6.43 -12.93
N GLN A 26 -23.18 5.54 -12.23
CA GLN A 26 -23.03 5.35 -10.79
C GLN A 26 -22.11 4.19 -10.40
N LEU A 27 -22.03 3.14 -11.22
CA LEU A 27 -21.30 1.91 -10.92
C LEU A 27 -20.34 1.48 -12.04
N GLY A 28 -20.27 2.21 -13.16
CA GLY A 28 -19.44 1.85 -14.31
C GLY A 28 -19.94 0.60 -15.07
N ILE A 29 -21.18 0.16 -14.85
CA ILE A 29 -21.73 -1.05 -15.45
C ILE A 29 -22.34 -0.71 -16.82
N LYS A 30 -21.63 -1.10 -17.90
CA LYS A 30 -22.05 -0.88 -19.30
C LYS A 30 -22.51 -2.16 -19.98
N SER A 31 -21.93 -3.29 -19.60
CA SER A 31 -22.08 -4.57 -20.29
C SER A 31 -22.51 -5.68 -19.33
N TYR A 32 -22.91 -6.82 -19.90
CA TYR A 32 -23.17 -8.05 -19.15
C TYR A 32 -21.94 -8.49 -18.37
N TYR A 33 -20.73 -8.31 -18.93
CA TYR A 33 -19.48 -8.58 -18.25
C TYR A 33 -19.33 -7.72 -16.99
N ASP A 34 -19.56 -6.41 -17.09
CA ASP A 34 -19.40 -5.51 -15.95
C ASP A 34 -20.36 -5.87 -14.82
N MET A 35 -21.60 -6.27 -15.16
CA MET A 35 -22.58 -6.72 -14.16
C MET A 35 -22.13 -8.01 -13.45
N LEU A 36 -21.64 -9.01 -14.19
CA LEU A 36 -21.18 -10.27 -13.61
C LEU A 36 -19.89 -10.11 -12.76
N PHE A 37 -19.09 -9.11 -13.05
CA PHE A 37 -17.90 -8.78 -12.29
C PHE A 37 -18.07 -7.63 -11.31
N HIS A 38 -19.32 -7.20 -11.08
CA HIS A 38 -19.69 -6.32 -9.97
C HIS A 38 -20.12 -7.20 -8.78
N PHE A 39 -19.18 -7.47 -7.89
CA PHE A 39 -19.35 -8.45 -6.82
C PHE A 39 -20.03 -7.89 -5.59
N PRO A 40 -20.75 -8.74 -4.80
CA PRO A 40 -21.27 -8.35 -3.49
C PRO A 40 -20.15 -7.94 -2.54
N SER A 41 -20.35 -6.88 -1.74
CA SER A 41 -19.40 -6.42 -0.73
C SER A 41 -19.37 -7.31 0.51
N HIS A 42 -20.51 -7.82 0.91
CA HIS A 42 -20.69 -8.74 2.04
C HIS A 42 -21.88 -9.66 1.82
N TYR A 43 -21.99 -10.67 2.67
CA TYR A 43 -23.07 -11.67 2.60
C TYR A 43 -23.83 -11.70 3.91
N VAL A 44 -25.14 -11.85 3.79
CA VAL A 44 -26.05 -11.98 4.91
C VAL A 44 -26.62 -13.40 4.89
N ASP A 45 -26.52 -14.06 6.03
CA ASP A 45 -27.12 -15.39 6.19
C ASP A 45 -28.65 -15.27 6.37
N ARG A 46 -29.37 -15.88 5.44
CA ARG A 46 -30.85 -15.96 5.45
C ARG A 46 -31.33 -17.41 5.65
N SER A 47 -30.49 -18.30 6.17
CA SER A 47 -30.85 -19.69 6.40
C SER A 47 -31.82 -19.86 7.57
N THR A 48 -31.81 -18.96 8.55
CA THR A 48 -32.58 -19.07 9.79
C THR A 48 -33.77 -18.12 9.78
N ILE A 49 -34.95 -18.65 10.03
CA ILE A 49 -36.19 -17.89 10.30
C ILE A 49 -36.34 -17.82 11.81
N TYR A 50 -36.36 -16.60 12.34
CA TYR A 50 -36.54 -16.32 13.77
C TYR A 50 -38.02 -16.15 14.11
N THR A 51 -38.39 -16.49 15.34
CA THR A 51 -39.69 -16.15 15.88
C THR A 51 -39.66 -14.82 16.62
N ILE A 52 -40.77 -14.08 16.62
CA ILE A 52 -40.85 -12.78 17.31
C ILE A 52 -40.56 -12.93 18.79
N LYS A 53 -41.00 -14.07 19.41
CA LYS A 53 -40.72 -14.39 20.81
C LYS A 53 -39.22 -14.58 21.11
N SER A 54 -38.44 -15.00 20.14
CA SER A 54 -36.98 -15.21 20.29
C SER A 54 -36.14 -13.95 20.16
N LEU A 55 -36.75 -12.78 19.90
CA LEU A 55 -36.04 -11.51 19.77
C LEU A 55 -35.49 -11.07 21.12
N SER A 56 -34.22 -10.68 21.15
CA SER A 56 -33.53 -10.25 22.37
C SER A 56 -32.35 -9.33 22.05
N GLY A 57 -32.21 -8.25 22.80
CA GLY A 57 -31.03 -7.36 22.72
C GLY A 57 -30.71 -6.81 21.33
N GLU A 58 -29.45 -6.55 21.05
CA GLU A 58 -28.98 -6.16 19.72
C GLU A 58 -28.81 -7.37 18.82
N MET A 59 -29.67 -7.51 17.82
CA MET A 59 -29.60 -8.58 16.82
C MET A 59 -29.13 -8.03 15.47
N PRO A 60 -28.48 -8.86 14.62
CA PRO A 60 -28.23 -8.53 13.21
C PRO A 60 -29.56 -8.45 12.44
N ALA A 61 -29.50 -8.17 11.14
CA ALA A 61 -30.67 -8.31 10.29
C ALA A 61 -31.09 -9.79 10.22
N ILE A 62 -32.37 -10.06 10.48
CA ILE A 62 -32.95 -11.40 10.60
C ILE A 62 -34.19 -11.57 9.74
N GLN A 63 -34.59 -12.82 9.51
CA GLN A 63 -35.87 -13.16 8.86
C GLN A 63 -36.93 -13.55 9.87
N ILE A 64 -38.16 -13.02 9.66
CA ILE A 64 -39.36 -13.44 10.40
C ILE A 64 -40.44 -13.78 9.37
N ARG A 65 -41.06 -14.95 9.52
CA ARG A 65 -42.15 -15.43 8.68
C ARG A 65 -43.47 -15.25 9.41
N GLY A 66 -44.48 -14.66 8.74
CA GLY A 66 -45.79 -14.42 9.32
C GLY A 66 -46.73 -13.66 8.38
N HIS A 67 -47.69 -12.96 8.92
CA HIS A 67 -48.69 -12.20 8.16
C HIS A 67 -49.00 -10.85 8.81
N PHE A 68 -49.48 -9.90 8.00
CA PHE A 68 -49.93 -8.60 8.50
C PHE A 68 -51.36 -8.71 9.07
N ILE A 69 -51.55 -8.16 10.28
CA ILE A 69 -52.84 -8.09 10.96
C ILE A 69 -53.57 -6.79 10.61
N SER A 70 -52.80 -5.66 10.54
CA SER A 70 -53.39 -4.35 10.26
C SER A 70 -52.37 -3.41 9.63
N PHE A 71 -52.89 -2.40 8.91
CA PHE A 71 -52.12 -1.26 8.41
C PHE A 71 -52.73 0.03 8.89
N THR A 72 -51.94 0.88 9.56
CA THR A 72 -52.32 2.21 10.02
C THR A 72 -51.42 3.28 9.42
N THR A 73 -52.00 4.39 8.99
CA THR A 73 -51.21 5.56 8.54
C THR A 73 -51.18 6.55 9.70
N GLN A 74 -49.96 6.93 10.10
CA GLN A 74 -49.71 7.86 11.21
C GLN A 74 -48.96 9.09 10.71
N GLY A 75 -49.26 10.26 11.30
CA GLY A 75 -48.65 11.54 10.98
C GLY A 75 -49.28 12.26 9.81
N GLU A 76 -48.94 13.54 9.63
CA GLU A 76 -49.48 14.40 8.56
C GLU A 76 -48.36 14.98 7.71
N GLY A 77 -48.62 15.26 6.45
CA GLY A 77 -47.67 15.86 5.51
C GLY A 77 -46.41 15.03 5.29
N ALA A 78 -45.25 15.67 5.41
CA ALA A 78 -43.97 15.04 5.21
C ALA A 78 -43.57 14.02 6.32
N LYS A 79 -44.26 14.02 7.46
CA LYS A 79 -44.07 13.08 8.57
C LYS A 79 -44.96 11.85 8.50
N THR A 80 -45.71 11.68 7.44
CA THR A 80 -46.62 10.53 7.25
C THR A 80 -45.82 9.23 7.13
N ARG A 81 -46.21 8.22 7.93
CA ARG A 81 -45.63 6.88 7.93
C ARG A 81 -46.72 5.82 7.86
N LEU A 82 -46.42 4.70 7.20
CA LEU A 82 -47.24 3.49 7.25
C LEU A 82 -46.68 2.59 8.33
N VAL A 83 -47.57 2.15 9.23
CA VAL A 83 -47.25 1.16 10.26
C VAL A 83 -48.10 -0.07 10.04
N GLY A 84 -47.44 -1.20 9.77
CA GLY A 84 -48.08 -2.51 9.68
C GLY A 84 -47.83 -3.30 10.96
N LEU A 85 -48.84 -3.90 11.55
CA LEU A 85 -48.69 -4.84 12.65
C LEU A 85 -48.56 -6.25 12.05
N PHE A 86 -47.40 -6.90 12.34
CA PHE A 86 -47.06 -8.19 11.78
C PHE A 86 -46.94 -9.24 12.91
N THR A 87 -47.43 -10.46 12.63
CA THR A 87 -47.38 -11.57 13.61
C THR A 87 -46.89 -12.87 12.96
N ASP A 88 -46.19 -13.65 13.74
CA ASP A 88 -45.83 -15.04 13.43
C ASP A 88 -46.57 -16.05 14.30
N GLY A 89 -47.60 -15.59 15.08
CA GLY A 89 -48.32 -16.39 16.05
C GLY A 89 -47.63 -16.53 17.44
N THR A 90 -46.33 -16.17 17.58
CA THR A 90 -45.64 -16.19 18.87
C THR A 90 -45.55 -14.78 19.50
N GLY A 91 -45.75 -13.76 18.72
CA GLY A 91 -45.71 -12.36 19.13
C GLY A 91 -46.13 -11.41 18.02
N THR A 92 -45.97 -10.09 18.25
CA THR A 92 -46.22 -9.05 17.27
C THR A 92 -45.05 -8.10 17.13
N ILE A 93 -44.82 -7.61 15.92
CA ILE A 93 -43.79 -6.62 15.61
C ILE A 93 -44.35 -5.50 14.74
N GLU A 94 -43.95 -4.25 15.01
CA GLU A 94 -44.32 -3.11 14.17
C GLU A 94 -43.40 -3.00 12.96
N VAL A 95 -43.97 -2.86 11.78
CA VAL A 95 -43.25 -2.66 10.53
C VAL A 95 -43.51 -1.26 10.00
N VAL A 96 -42.50 -0.44 9.87
CA VAL A 96 -42.60 1.01 9.62
C VAL A 96 -42.02 1.38 8.27
N TRP A 97 -42.79 2.12 7.46
CA TRP A 97 -42.33 2.69 6.19
C TRP A 97 -42.60 4.20 6.14
N PHE A 98 -41.62 4.97 5.69
CA PHE A 98 -41.72 6.43 5.53
C PHE A 98 -41.89 6.87 4.07
N ARG A 99 -41.85 5.96 3.10
CA ARG A 99 -41.92 6.27 1.66
C ARG A 99 -42.82 5.28 0.94
N ARG A 100 -43.42 5.71 -0.20
CA ARG A 100 -44.25 4.87 -1.10
C ARG A 100 -45.47 4.27 -0.42
N ILE A 101 -46.07 4.96 0.53
CA ILE A 101 -47.15 4.44 1.38
C ILE A 101 -48.34 3.89 0.56
N LYS A 102 -48.80 4.64 -0.47
CA LYS A 102 -49.93 4.19 -1.32
C LYS A 102 -49.60 2.88 -2.03
N GLN A 103 -48.44 2.79 -2.68
CA GLN A 103 -48.02 1.59 -3.41
C GLN A 103 -47.85 0.37 -2.49
N LEU A 104 -47.36 0.56 -1.25
CA LEU A 104 -47.20 -0.53 -0.29
C LEU A 104 -48.51 -1.10 0.20
N LYS A 105 -49.57 -0.26 0.40
CA LYS A 105 -50.91 -0.70 0.75
C LYS A 105 -51.55 -1.55 -0.36
N ASP A 106 -51.26 -1.21 -1.62
CA ASP A 106 -51.77 -1.97 -2.77
C ASP A 106 -51.02 -3.29 -2.99
N THR A 107 -49.79 -3.38 -2.46
CA THR A 107 -48.92 -4.55 -2.66
C THR A 107 -49.08 -5.60 -1.57
N TYR A 108 -49.27 -5.20 -0.31
CA TYR A 108 -49.34 -6.12 0.82
C TYR A 108 -50.77 -6.27 1.32
N HIS A 109 -51.23 -7.52 1.37
CA HIS A 109 -52.61 -7.85 1.77
C HIS A 109 -52.62 -8.51 3.15
N LEU A 110 -53.64 -8.19 3.95
CA LEU A 110 -53.85 -8.79 5.27
C LEU A 110 -54.10 -10.29 5.14
N GLY A 111 -53.56 -11.05 6.09
CA GLY A 111 -53.71 -12.50 6.15
C GLY A 111 -52.83 -13.28 5.18
N ASN A 112 -52.25 -12.65 4.17
CA ASN A 112 -51.28 -13.31 3.32
C ASN A 112 -49.94 -13.49 4.05
N GLU A 113 -49.28 -14.61 3.79
CA GLU A 113 -48.01 -14.95 4.42
C GLU A 113 -46.86 -14.22 3.72
N TYR A 114 -45.98 -13.62 4.51
CA TYR A 114 -44.75 -12.92 4.07
C TYR A 114 -43.57 -13.28 4.91
N ILE A 115 -42.38 -13.06 4.37
CA ILE A 115 -41.08 -13.11 5.07
C ILE A 115 -40.52 -11.71 5.13
N LEU A 116 -40.35 -11.18 6.33
CA LEU A 116 -39.72 -9.90 6.59
C LEU A 116 -38.21 -10.11 6.82
N PHE A 117 -37.39 -9.23 6.25
CA PHE A 117 -35.95 -9.21 6.52
C PHE A 117 -35.50 -7.79 6.82
N ALA A 118 -35.08 -7.55 8.06
CA ALA A 118 -34.46 -6.30 8.53
C ALA A 118 -33.77 -6.50 9.88
N LYS A 119 -33.03 -5.48 10.35
CA LYS A 119 -32.54 -5.41 11.72
C LYS A 119 -33.71 -5.04 12.63
N PRO A 120 -34.09 -5.89 13.62
CA PRO A 120 -35.10 -5.52 14.59
C PRO A 120 -34.53 -4.47 15.55
N ALA A 121 -35.37 -3.56 16.00
CA ALA A 121 -35.06 -2.56 17.00
C ALA A 121 -36.15 -2.57 18.06
N GLU A 122 -35.74 -2.52 19.33
CA GLU A 122 -36.68 -2.42 20.46
C GLU A 122 -36.80 -0.95 20.87
N PHE A 123 -38.04 -0.46 20.98
CA PHE A 123 -38.32 0.87 21.48
C PHE A 123 -39.53 0.82 22.41
N ASN A 124 -39.38 1.28 23.66
CA ASN A 124 -40.41 1.26 24.70
C ASN A 124 -41.06 -0.13 24.91
N GLY A 125 -40.25 -1.21 24.90
CA GLY A 125 -40.73 -2.57 25.10
C GLY A 125 -41.49 -3.16 23.87
N ARG A 126 -41.42 -2.50 22.73
CA ARG A 126 -42.03 -3.00 21.46
C ARG A 126 -40.93 -3.20 20.41
N TRP A 127 -41.03 -4.34 19.74
CA TRP A 127 -40.17 -4.61 18.60
C TRP A 127 -40.66 -3.95 17.35
N SER A 128 -39.75 -3.39 16.56
CA SER A 128 -40.04 -2.75 15.28
C SER A 128 -39.02 -3.10 14.22
N MET A 129 -39.44 -3.12 12.96
CA MET A 129 -38.59 -3.20 11.77
C MET A 129 -38.87 -2.03 10.83
N VAL A 130 -37.81 -1.30 10.48
CA VAL A 130 -37.93 -0.13 9.59
C VAL A 130 -37.55 -0.52 8.17
N HIS A 131 -38.43 -0.24 7.20
CA HIS A 131 -38.22 -0.54 5.79
C HIS A 131 -37.72 -1.97 5.51
N PRO A 132 -38.34 -3.04 6.05
CA PRO A 132 -37.90 -4.39 5.77
C PRO A 132 -38.02 -4.73 4.29
N GLU A 133 -37.14 -5.62 3.83
CA GLU A 133 -37.45 -6.38 2.61
C GLU A 133 -38.59 -7.34 2.92
N VAL A 134 -39.59 -7.37 2.07
CA VAL A 134 -40.75 -8.26 2.21
C VAL A 134 -40.76 -9.20 1.02
N ASP A 135 -40.69 -10.48 1.27
CA ASP A 135 -40.71 -11.56 0.28
C ASP A 135 -42.00 -12.42 0.43
N SER A 136 -42.52 -12.97 -0.67
CA SER A 136 -43.59 -13.96 -0.59
C SER A 136 -43.04 -15.36 -0.25
N PRO A 137 -43.85 -16.26 0.36
CA PRO A 137 -43.41 -17.62 0.67
C PRO A 137 -42.97 -18.44 -0.55
N SER A 138 -43.56 -18.16 -1.72
CA SER A 138 -43.15 -18.81 -2.98
C SER A 138 -41.73 -18.47 -3.43
N SER A 139 -41.12 -17.43 -2.85
CA SER A 139 -39.73 -17.05 -3.09
C SER A 139 -38.72 -17.66 -2.09
N ILE A 140 -39.16 -18.48 -1.14
CA ILE A 140 -38.36 -19.03 -0.05
C ILE A 140 -37.13 -19.80 -0.59
N GLY A 141 -37.31 -20.60 -1.61
CA GLY A 141 -36.19 -21.36 -2.23
C GLY A 141 -35.08 -20.49 -2.83
N ALA A 142 -35.41 -19.24 -3.19
CA ALA A 142 -34.46 -18.24 -3.70
C ALA A 142 -33.87 -17.33 -2.60
N THR A 143 -34.45 -17.36 -1.38
CA THR A 143 -34.08 -16.49 -0.26
C THR A 143 -33.36 -17.22 0.88
N GLN A 144 -33.34 -18.55 0.87
CA GLN A 144 -32.62 -19.36 1.86
C GLN A 144 -31.13 -19.44 1.51
N GLY A 145 -30.27 -19.24 2.52
CA GLY A 145 -28.82 -19.32 2.40
C GLY A 145 -28.13 -17.96 2.44
N LEU A 146 -26.88 -17.91 1.99
CA LEU A 146 -26.06 -16.70 1.97
C LEU A 146 -26.47 -15.80 0.80
N ARG A 147 -26.92 -14.59 1.08
CA ARG A 147 -27.28 -13.62 0.06
C ARG A 147 -26.28 -12.49 -0.02
N GLY A 148 -25.76 -12.23 -1.21
CA GLY A 148 -24.84 -11.14 -1.48
C GLY A 148 -25.53 -9.77 -1.40
N VAL A 149 -24.90 -8.82 -0.70
CA VAL A 149 -25.29 -7.42 -0.64
C VAL A 149 -24.33 -6.60 -1.50
N TYR A 150 -24.87 -5.93 -2.51
CA TYR A 150 -24.07 -5.16 -3.48
C TYR A 150 -23.82 -3.74 -2.98
N PRO A 151 -22.64 -3.17 -3.26
CA PRO A 151 -22.39 -1.75 -3.01
C PRO A 151 -23.30 -0.89 -3.88
N LEU A 152 -23.89 0.12 -3.27
CA LEU A 152 -24.89 0.99 -3.91
C LEU A 152 -24.66 2.44 -3.51
N THR A 153 -24.76 3.34 -4.48
CA THR A 153 -24.82 4.78 -4.21
C THR A 153 -26.22 5.17 -3.70
N GLU A 154 -26.29 6.27 -2.98
CA GLU A 154 -27.54 6.82 -2.47
C GLU A 154 -28.50 7.17 -3.62
N THR A 155 -27.96 7.66 -4.73
CA THR A 155 -28.71 7.98 -5.95
C THR A 155 -29.47 6.77 -6.49
N LEU A 156 -28.82 5.59 -6.56
CA LEU A 156 -29.48 4.36 -7.03
C LEU A 156 -30.59 3.91 -6.09
N ARG A 157 -30.34 3.98 -4.76
CA ARG A 157 -31.36 3.64 -3.75
C ARG A 157 -32.58 4.53 -3.89
N ASN A 158 -32.40 5.84 -4.07
CA ASN A 158 -33.49 6.80 -4.25
C ASN A 158 -34.27 6.57 -5.54
N LYS A 159 -33.62 6.04 -6.60
CA LYS A 159 -34.27 5.66 -7.88
C LYS A 159 -34.88 4.26 -7.86
N GLY A 160 -34.85 3.56 -6.72
CA GLY A 160 -35.46 2.23 -6.54
C GLY A 160 -34.64 1.07 -7.09
N ILE A 161 -33.32 1.28 -7.34
CA ILE A 161 -32.40 0.22 -7.70
C ILE A 161 -31.69 -0.22 -6.42
N GLY A 162 -32.16 -1.31 -5.82
CA GLY A 162 -31.58 -1.90 -4.60
C GLY A 162 -30.69 -3.11 -4.90
N SER A 163 -30.06 -3.66 -3.85
CA SER A 163 -29.22 -4.85 -3.94
C SER A 163 -29.93 -6.05 -4.56
N LYS A 164 -31.24 -6.25 -4.24
CA LYS A 164 -32.07 -7.29 -4.84
C LYS A 164 -32.18 -7.15 -6.36
N ALA A 165 -32.29 -5.92 -6.86
CA ALA A 165 -32.37 -5.68 -8.30
C ALA A 165 -31.06 -6.09 -9.00
N LEU A 166 -29.89 -5.71 -8.45
CA LEU A 166 -28.59 -6.12 -9.00
C LEU A 166 -28.39 -7.64 -8.97
N PHE A 167 -28.78 -8.29 -7.86
CA PHE A 167 -28.79 -9.74 -7.76
C PHE A 167 -29.62 -10.38 -8.88
N THR A 168 -30.86 -9.89 -9.10
CA THR A 168 -31.75 -10.41 -10.15
C THR A 168 -31.14 -10.22 -11.54
N LEU A 169 -30.49 -9.09 -11.82
CA LEU A 169 -29.79 -8.85 -13.08
C LEU A 169 -28.66 -9.86 -13.29
N ALA A 170 -27.82 -10.09 -12.28
CA ALA A 170 -26.74 -11.07 -12.35
C ALA A 170 -27.29 -12.49 -12.62
N GLN A 171 -28.32 -12.92 -11.90
CA GLN A 171 -28.97 -14.23 -12.09
C GLN A 171 -29.58 -14.36 -13.49
N THR A 172 -30.20 -13.31 -14.01
CA THR A 172 -30.78 -13.31 -15.37
C THR A 172 -29.69 -13.50 -16.42
N ILE A 173 -28.54 -12.85 -16.27
CA ILE A 173 -27.39 -13.03 -17.18
C ILE A 173 -26.85 -14.45 -17.11
N LEU A 174 -26.62 -14.99 -15.89
CA LEU A 174 -26.10 -16.34 -15.67
C LEU A 174 -27.03 -17.40 -16.24
N SER A 175 -28.35 -17.24 -16.12
CA SER A 175 -29.35 -18.15 -16.68
C SER A 175 -29.42 -18.07 -18.20
N SER A 176 -29.29 -16.88 -18.77
CA SER A 176 -29.31 -16.68 -20.23
C SER A 176 -27.98 -17.02 -20.91
N THR A 177 -26.91 -17.20 -20.14
CA THR A 177 -25.56 -17.50 -20.65
C THR A 177 -25.05 -18.80 -20.05
N PRO A 178 -25.49 -19.97 -20.53
CA PRO A 178 -25.14 -21.27 -19.96
C PRO A 178 -23.66 -21.63 -20.18
N ARG A 179 -22.98 -21.03 -21.17
CA ARG A 179 -21.55 -21.27 -21.44
C ARG A 179 -20.76 -19.99 -21.26
N ILE A 180 -20.00 -19.91 -20.19
CA ILE A 180 -18.97 -18.90 -19.97
C ILE A 180 -17.61 -19.56 -20.23
N LEU A 181 -16.84 -18.99 -21.17
CA LEU A 181 -15.56 -19.55 -21.58
C LEU A 181 -14.56 -19.44 -20.43
N GLU A 182 -13.87 -20.55 -20.14
CA GLU A 182 -12.78 -20.58 -19.19
C GLU A 182 -11.59 -19.75 -19.71
N THR A 183 -10.98 -19.01 -18.85
CA THR A 183 -9.92 -18.06 -19.16
C THR A 183 -8.54 -18.56 -18.74
N LEU A 184 -8.48 -19.43 -17.75
CA LEU A 184 -7.25 -20.08 -17.31
C LEU A 184 -7.03 -21.39 -18.06
N PRO A 185 -5.77 -21.79 -18.33
CA PRO A 185 -5.44 -23.13 -18.82
C PRO A 185 -5.97 -24.23 -17.88
N GLN A 186 -6.46 -25.33 -18.46
CA GLN A 186 -6.99 -26.43 -17.66
C GLN A 186 -5.94 -27.02 -16.72
N SER A 187 -4.69 -27.07 -17.17
CA SER A 187 -3.55 -27.53 -16.34
C SER A 187 -3.40 -26.75 -15.03
N ILE A 188 -3.64 -25.43 -15.02
CA ILE A 188 -3.60 -24.60 -13.80
C ILE A 188 -4.80 -24.90 -12.92
N ILE A 189 -5.99 -25.05 -13.50
CA ILE A 189 -7.23 -25.35 -12.76
C ILE A 189 -7.08 -26.68 -12.01
N ASP A 190 -6.60 -27.70 -12.70
CA ASP A 190 -6.43 -29.05 -12.14
C ASP A 190 -5.33 -29.09 -11.07
N GLN A 191 -4.19 -28.46 -11.32
CA GLN A 191 -3.06 -28.40 -10.38
C GLN A 191 -3.41 -27.70 -9.08
N LEU A 192 -4.18 -26.61 -9.14
CA LEU A 192 -4.54 -25.81 -7.99
C LEU A 192 -5.94 -26.13 -7.43
N HIS A 193 -6.62 -27.14 -7.99
CA HIS A 193 -7.99 -27.52 -7.64
C HIS A 193 -8.96 -26.34 -7.61
N LEU A 194 -8.83 -25.43 -8.58
CA LEU A 194 -9.65 -24.24 -8.68
C LEU A 194 -11.05 -24.56 -9.19
N MET A 195 -12.02 -23.80 -8.72
CA MET A 195 -13.39 -23.86 -9.22
C MET A 195 -13.43 -23.32 -10.67
N PRO A 196 -14.14 -23.95 -11.62
CA PRO A 196 -14.35 -23.39 -12.95
C PRO A 196 -14.96 -21.99 -12.92
N LEU A 197 -14.59 -21.13 -13.87
CA LEU A 197 -15.00 -19.71 -13.86
C LEU A 197 -16.52 -19.51 -13.77
N ARG A 198 -17.28 -20.32 -14.55
CA ARG A 198 -18.75 -20.22 -14.52
C ARG A 198 -19.31 -20.52 -13.13
N ASP A 199 -18.82 -21.57 -12.50
CA ASP A 199 -19.29 -21.99 -11.17
C ASP A 199 -18.87 -20.97 -10.11
N ALA A 200 -17.67 -20.39 -10.24
CA ALA A 200 -17.23 -19.31 -9.38
C ALA A 200 -18.13 -18.07 -9.49
N LEU A 201 -18.52 -17.67 -10.73
CA LEU A 201 -19.46 -16.57 -10.95
C LEU A 201 -20.86 -16.87 -10.43
N VAL A 202 -21.34 -18.10 -10.54
CA VAL A 202 -22.62 -18.50 -9.94
C VAL A 202 -22.56 -18.39 -8.42
N ASN A 203 -21.51 -18.95 -7.80
CA ASN A 203 -21.41 -19.04 -6.36
C ASN A 203 -20.94 -17.74 -5.68
N ILE A 204 -20.31 -16.79 -6.40
CA ILE A 204 -20.04 -15.47 -5.84
C ILE A 204 -21.33 -14.63 -5.71
N HIS A 205 -22.29 -14.80 -6.64
CA HIS A 205 -23.56 -14.09 -6.60
C HIS A 205 -24.61 -14.79 -5.76
N ASN A 206 -24.64 -16.13 -5.79
CA ASN A 206 -25.65 -16.95 -5.10
C ASN A 206 -24.99 -18.21 -4.52
N PRO A 207 -24.21 -18.09 -3.44
CA PRO A 207 -23.52 -19.21 -2.84
C PRO A 207 -24.47 -20.16 -2.15
N LYS A 208 -24.21 -21.46 -2.30
CA LYS A 208 -24.98 -22.51 -1.61
C LYS A 208 -24.66 -22.53 -0.10
N ASP A 209 -23.38 -22.36 0.23
CA ASP A 209 -22.85 -22.38 1.57
C ASP A 209 -21.56 -21.53 1.66
N ASN A 210 -21.01 -21.37 2.86
CA ASN A 210 -19.81 -20.58 3.09
C ASN A 210 -18.57 -21.21 2.45
N GLN A 211 -18.45 -22.54 2.43
CA GLN A 211 -17.31 -23.23 1.83
C GLN A 211 -17.24 -22.99 0.32
N THR A 212 -18.37 -23.13 -0.35
CA THR A 212 -18.50 -22.86 -1.79
C THR A 212 -18.21 -21.40 -2.12
N LEU A 213 -18.67 -20.47 -1.26
CA LEU A 213 -18.34 -19.03 -1.38
C LEU A 213 -16.84 -18.78 -1.28
N GLN A 214 -16.15 -19.38 -0.32
CA GLN A 214 -14.71 -19.20 -0.16
C GLN A 214 -13.93 -19.75 -1.38
N ARG A 215 -14.33 -20.89 -1.92
CA ARG A 215 -13.74 -21.45 -3.14
C ARG A 215 -13.97 -20.54 -4.36
N ALA A 216 -15.17 -19.96 -4.49
CA ALA A 216 -15.47 -18.99 -5.54
C ALA A 216 -14.62 -17.71 -5.40
N LYS A 217 -14.51 -17.18 -4.17
CA LYS A 217 -13.63 -16.03 -3.88
C LYS A 217 -12.17 -16.32 -4.22
N LEU A 218 -11.65 -17.48 -3.80
CA LEU A 218 -10.27 -17.88 -4.10
C LEU A 218 -10.02 -17.91 -5.61
N ARG A 219 -10.93 -18.52 -6.37
CA ARG A 219 -10.83 -18.61 -7.84
C ARG A 219 -10.75 -17.23 -8.49
N LEU A 220 -11.65 -16.32 -8.12
CA LEU A 220 -11.74 -15.00 -8.73
C LEU A 220 -10.57 -14.08 -8.29
N LYS A 221 -10.15 -14.14 -7.03
CA LYS A 221 -8.97 -13.42 -6.53
C LYS A 221 -7.69 -13.91 -7.19
N PHE A 222 -7.53 -15.24 -7.29
CA PHE A 222 -6.37 -15.84 -7.96
C PHE A 222 -6.29 -15.37 -9.40
N GLU A 223 -7.38 -15.45 -10.15
CA GLU A 223 -7.40 -15.05 -11.57
C GLU A 223 -7.01 -13.58 -11.75
N GLU A 224 -7.57 -12.68 -10.96
CA GLU A 224 -7.28 -11.25 -11.02
C GLU A 224 -5.80 -10.96 -10.75
N LEU A 225 -5.24 -11.57 -9.70
CA LEU A 225 -3.83 -11.42 -9.33
C LEU A 225 -2.89 -12.13 -10.32
N PHE A 226 -3.30 -13.28 -10.85
CA PHE A 226 -2.53 -14.03 -11.83
C PHE A 226 -2.32 -13.24 -13.12
N TYR A 227 -3.35 -12.58 -13.64
CA TYR A 227 -3.21 -11.73 -14.82
C TYR A 227 -2.23 -10.59 -14.59
N ILE A 228 -2.25 -9.98 -13.44
CA ILE A 228 -1.33 -8.89 -13.08
C ILE A 228 0.10 -9.42 -13.03
N GLN A 229 0.35 -10.51 -12.28
CA GLN A 229 1.68 -11.10 -12.15
C GLN A 229 2.22 -11.62 -13.51
N LEU A 230 1.37 -12.27 -14.29
CA LEU A 230 1.75 -12.77 -15.59
C LEU A 230 2.14 -11.65 -16.57
N ASN A 231 1.39 -10.53 -16.54
CA ASN A 231 1.72 -9.39 -17.39
C ASN A 231 3.04 -8.71 -16.96
N ILE A 232 3.25 -8.53 -15.67
CA ILE A 232 4.50 -8.01 -15.08
C ILE A 232 5.69 -8.87 -15.49
N LEU A 233 5.60 -10.19 -15.29
CA LEU A 233 6.68 -11.13 -15.61
C LEU A 233 6.98 -11.21 -17.11
N ARG A 234 5.94 -11.19 -17.97
CA ARG A 234 6.13 -11.11 -19.43
C ARG A 234 6.91 -9.86 -19.82
N TYR A 235 6.55 -8.72 -19.25
CA TYR A 235 7.24 -7.47 -19.54
C TYR A 235 8.70 -7.52 -19.07
N SER A 236 8.94 -7.95 -17.83
CA SER A 236 10.28 -8.09 -17.24
C SER A 236 11.15 -9.02 -18.08
N ARG A 237 10.62 -10.21 -18.51
CA ARG A 237 11.37 -11.17 -19.37
C ARG A 237 11.67 -10.61 -20.75
N ARG A 238 10.71 -9.93 -21.40
CA ARG A 238 10.94 -9.28 -22.70
C ARG A 238 12.02 -8.22 -22.62
N ARG A 239 11.97 -7.37 -21.59
CA ARG A 239 12.97 -6.36 -21.34
C ARG A 239 14.35 -6.97 -21.08
N SER A 240 14.45 -7.96 -20.21
CA SER A 240 15.71 -8.65 -19.91
C SER A 240 16.29 -9.38 -21.12
N ALA A 241 15.45 -9.82 -22.05
CA ALA A 241 15.91 -10.44 -23.32
C ALA A 241 16.36 -9.40 -24.35
N SER A 242 15.82 -8.18 -24.31
CA SER A 242 16.14 -7.11 -25.26
C SER A 242 17.34 -6.25 -24.85
N LEU A 243 17.68 -6.21 -23.56
CA LEU A 243 18.74 -5.37 -23.00
C LEU A 243 19.93 -6.24 -22.59
N ASN A 244 20.99 -6.23 -23.38
CA ASN A 244 22.27 -6.73 -22.96
C ASN A 244 22.82 -5.80 -21.86
N GLY A 245 23.13 -6.37 -20.70
CA GLY A 245 23.76 -5.65 -19.59
C GLY A 245 25.26 -5.91 -19.52
N PHE A 246 25.93 -5.18 -18.67
CA PHE A 246 27.30 -5.48 -18.30
C PHE A 246 27.39 -6.90 -17.71
N ARG A 247 28.52 -7.55 -17.89
CA ARG A 247 28.86 -8.80 -17.21
C ARG A 247 30.03 -8.56 -16.27
N PHE A 248 29.82 -8.70 -14.97
CA PHE A 248 30.85 -8.54 -13.96
C PHE A 248 31.30 -9.88 -13.38
N PRO A 249 32.22 -10.59 -14.07
CA PRO A 249 32.67 -11.91 -13.63
C PRO A 249 33.67 -11.85 -12.48
N ARG A 250 34.36 -10.71 -12.31
CA ARG A 250 35.51 -10.62 -11.37
C ARG A 250 35.08 -10.03 -10.03
N ILE A 251 35.60 -10.62 -8.95
CA ILE A 251 35.73 -9.98 -7.66
C ILE A 251 37.23 -9.73 -7.50
N GLY A 252 37.64 -8.47 -7.57
CA GLY A 252 39.05 -8.10 -7.67
C GLY A 252 39.61 -7.50 -6.39
N HIS A 253 40.58 -6.63 -6.57
CA HIS A 253 41.33 -6.02 -5.49
C HIS A 253 40.50 -5.10 -4.59
N PHE A 254 39.68 -4.23 -5.18
CA PHE A 254 38.92 -3.26 -4.40
C PHE A 254 37.92 -3.93 -3.46
N PHE A 255 37.16 -4.90 -3.93
CA PHE A 255 36.21 -5.62 -3.08
C PHE A 255 36.94 -6.42 -2.00
N ASN A 256 37.98 -7.22 -2.36
CA ASN A 256 38.63 -8.10 -1.42
C ASN A 256 39.38 -7.32 -0.33
N THR A 257 40.10 -6.25 -0.68
CA THR A 257 40.83 -5.41 0.28
C THR A 257 39.86 -4.70 1.21
N PHE A 258 38.77 -4.14 0.68
CA PHE A 258 37.74 -3.52 1.50
C PHE A 258 37.10 -4.51 2.46
N TYR A 259 36.70 -5.68 1.96
CA TYR A 259 36.06 -6.72 2.76
C TYR A 259 36.96 -7.25 3.90
N SER A 260 38.25 -7.38 3.66
CA SER A 260 39.17 -7.94 4.65
C SER A 260 39.77 -6.92 5.62
N GLN A 261 39.86 -5.63 5.23
CA GLN A 261 40.66 -4.63 5.99
C GLN A 261 39.89 -3.38 6.38
N CYS A 262 38.81 -3.01 5.64
CA CYS A 262 38.13 -1.72 5.82
C CYS A 262 36.71 -1.84 6.35
N LEU A 263 36.17 -3.06 6.49
CA LEU A 263 34.82 -3.24 7.05
C LEU A 263 34.79 -2.80 8.52
N PRO A 264 33.90 -1.88 8.90
CA PRO A 264 33.83 -1.41 10.29
C PRO A 264 33.18 -2.44 11.24
N PHE A 265 32.52 -3.47 10.71
CA PHE A 265 31.88 -4.56 11.47
C PHE A 265 31.59 -5.77 10.54
N GLU A 266 31.37 -6.93 11.12
CA GLU A 266 30.99 -8.12 10.36
C GLU A 266 29.60 -7.94 9.72
N LEU A 267 29.47 -8.43 8.47
CA LEU A 267 28.20 -8.42 7.76
C LEU A 267 27.23 -9.44 8.36
N THR A 268 25.96 -9.08 8.46
CA THR A 268 24.89 -9.99 8.86
C THR A 268 24.65 -11.08 7.81
N GLY A 269 23.96 -12.16 8.19
CA GLY A 269 23.55 -13.22 7.27
C GLY A 269 22.71 -12.69 6.12
N ALA A 270 21.75 -11.78 6.40
CA ALA A 270 20.92 -11.13 5.41
C ALA A 270 21.72 -10.26 4.42
N GLN A 271 22.69 -9.48 4.91
CA GLN A 271 23.55 -8.67 4.03
C GLN A 271 24.39 -9.56 3.11
N LYS A 272 25.00 -10.64 3.64
CA LYS A 272 25.77 -11.61 2.84
C LYS A 272 24.90 -12.29 1.77
N ARG A 273 23.66 -12.67 2.11
CA ARG A 273 22.68 -13.25 1.18
C ARG A 273 22.37 -12.29 0.04
N VAL A 274 22.02 -11.05 0.37
CA VAL A 274 21.65 -10.02 -0.63
C VAL A 274 22.83 -9.69 -1.56
N ILE A 275 24.06 -9.57 -1.04
CA ILE A 275 25.23 -9.35 -1.89
C ILE A 275 25.43 -10.50 -2.88
N LYS A 276 25.19 -11.76 -2.46
CA LYS A 276 25.25 -12.92 -3.36
C LYS A 276 24.18 -12.87 -4.45
N GLU A 277 22.95 -12.47 -4.12
CA GLU A 277 21.85 -12.27 -5.08
C GLU A 277 22.23 -11.23 -6.13
N ILE A 278 22.65 -10.03 -5.69
CA ILE A 278 23.06 -8.94 -6.57
C ILE A 278 24.25 -9.36 -7.45
N ARG A 279 25.23 -10.04 -6.88
CA ARG A 279 26.39 -10.55 -7.64
C ARG A 279 26.00 -11.55 -8.72
N ALA A 280 25.04 -12.43 -8.44
CA ALA A 280 24.55 -13.38 -9.42
C ALA A 280 23.93 -12.66 -10.64
N ASP A 281 23.13 -11.62 -10.37
CA ASP A 281 22.55 -10.80 -11.43
C ASP A 281 23.61 -10.06 -12.24
N MET A 282 24.56 -9.39 -11.58
CA MET A 282 25.64 -8.65 -12.24
C MET A 282 26.55 -9.56 -13.09
N GLY A 283 26.64 -10.86 -12.75
CA GLY A 283 27.37 -11.87 -13.50
C GLY A 283 26.59 -12.45 -14.69
N SER A 284 25.29 -12.24 -14.77
CA SER A 284 24.40 -12.89 -15.76
C SER A 284 24.55 -12.38 -17.20
N GLY A 285 25.10 -11.16 -17.39
CA GLY A 285 25.13 -10.47 -18.69
C GLY A 285 23.81 -9.79 -19.07
N ARG A 286 22.84 -9.78 -18.17
CA ARG A 286 21.57 -9.05 -18.31
C ARG A 286 21.59 -7.83 -17.43
N GLN A 287 20.91 -6.75 -17.83
CA GLN A 287 20.76 -5.57 -16.98
C GLN A 287 20.02 -5.94 -15.69
N MET A 288 20.68 -5.76 -14.55
CA MET A 288 20.03 -5.88 -13.24
C MET A 288 19.20 -4.63 -12.95
N ASN A 289 17.99 -4.81 -12.46
CA ASN A 289 17.14 -3.75 -11.92
C ASN A 289 16.49 -4.27 -10.63
N ARG A 290 17.09 -3.93 -9.48
CA ARG A 290 16.77 -4.56 -8.19
C ARG A 290 16.42 -3.55 -7.12
N LEU A 291 15.38 -3.84 -6.35
CA LEU A 291 14.96 -3.09 -5.17
C LEU A 291 15.56 -3.73 -3.92
N LEU A 292 16.39 -2.98 -3.21
CA LEU A 292 16.95 -3.35 -1.90
C LEU A 292 16.09 -2.71 -0.80
N GLN A 293 15.37 -3.53 -0.09
CA GLN A 293 14.57 -3.13 1.06
C GLN A 293 15.26 -3.49 2.37
N GLY A 294 15.04 -2.68 3.38
CA GLY A 294 15.52 -2.97 4.72
C GLY A 294 15.17 -1.80 5.65
N ASP A 295 15.05 -2.09 6.90
CA ASP A 295 14.72 -1.07 7.90
C ASP A 295 15.79 0.03 7.97
N VAL A 296 15.46 1.16 8.62
CA VAL A 296 16.42 2.24 8.85
C VAL A 296 17.60 1.71 9.64
N GLY A 297 18.82 1.89 9.10
CA GLY A 297 20.05 1.40 9.73
C GLY A 297 20.33 -0.09 9.56
N SER A 298 19.68 -0.80 8.63
CA SER A 298 19.99 -2.20 8.28
C SER A 298 21.29 -2.37 7.47
N GLY A 299 21.96 -1.26 7.13
CA GLY A 299 23.25 -1.30 6.40
C GLY A 299 23.12 -1.35 4.87
N LYS A 300 21.99 -0.89 4.29
CA LYS A 300 21.79 -0.81 2.83
C LYS A 300 22.92 -0.11 2.09
N THR A 301 23.39 1.02 2.62
CA THR A 301 24.52 1.79 2.03
C THR A 301 25.80 0.97 1.93
N LEU A 302 26.09 0.14 2.93
CA LEU A 302 27.27 -0.72 2.91
C LEU A 302 27.16 -1.84 1.87
N VAL A 303 25.96 -2.43 1.73
CA VAL A 303 25.66 -3.41 0.66
C VAL A 303 25.83 -2.76 -0.71
N ALA A 304 25.28 -1.55 -0.89
CA ALA A 304 25.44 -0.79 -2.14
C ALA A 304 26.91 -0.47 -2.44
N LEU A 305 27.70 -0.06 -1.44
CA LEU A 305 29.13 0.19 -1.60
C LEU A 305 29.86 -1.07 -2.05
N LEU A 306 29.64 -2.21 -1.41
CA LEU A 306 30.25 -3.48 -1.81
C LEU A 306 29.92 -3.85 -3.26
N CYS A 307 28.68 -3.60 -3.71
CA CYS A 307 28.28 -3.81 -5.11
C CYS A 307 28.95 -2.79 -6.07
N MET A 308 29.12 -1.54 -5.66
CA MET A 308 29.89 -0.56 -6.44
C MET A 308 31.37 -1.00 -6.58
N LEU A 309 31.99 -1.55 -5.53
CA LEU A 309 33.36 -2.06 -5.60
C LEU A 309 33.48 -3.21 -6.59
N ILE A 310 32.50 -4.11 -6.68
CA ILE A 310 32.48 -5.16 -7.73
C ILE A 310 32.47 -4.52 -9.13
N ALA A 311 31.67 -3.46 -9.34
CA ALA A 311 31.65 -2.75 -10.62
C ALA A 311 33.02 -2.12 -10.96
N LEU A 312 33.67 -1.49 -9.98
CA LEU A 312 35.03 -0.92 -10.16
C LEU A 312 36.04 -1.99 -10.51
N ASP A 313 35.99 -3.17 -9.88
CA ASP A 313 36.85 -4.31 -10.18
C ASP A 313 36.70 -4.83 -11.62
N ASN A 314 35.61 -4.47 -12.29
CA ASN A 314 35.33 -4.77 -13.69
C ASN A 314 35.52 -3.56 -14.64
N ASN A 315 36.36 -2.60 -14.26
CA ASN A 315 36.73 -1.41 -15.04
C ASN A 315 35.55 -0.53 -15.45
N THR A 316 34.55 -0.41 -14.60
CA THR A 316 33.44 0.51 -14.79
C THR A 316 33.39 1.54 -13.67
N GLN A 317 32.64 2.61 -13.89
CA GLN A 317 32.36 3.65 -12.90
C GLN A 317 31.04 3.37 -12.21
N ALA A 318 30.86 3.90 -11.00
CA ALA A 318 29.62 3.82 -10.25
C ALA A 318 29.06 5.20 -9.93
N CYS A 319 27.74 5.28 -9.80
CA CYS A 319 27.02 6.49 -9.41
C CYS A 319 26.06 6.20 -8.26
N LEU A 320 26.00 7.08 -7.24
CA LEU A 320 24.98 7.04 -6.19
C LEU A 320 24.16 8.34 -6.23
N MET A 321 22.89 8.20 -6.40
CA MET A 321 21.94 9.30 -6.43
C MET A 321 21.09 9.35 -5.16
N ALA A 322 21.08 10.52 -4.51
CA ALA A 322 20.27 10.79 -3.32
C ALA A 322 19.26 11.93 -3.58
N PRO A 323 18.08 11.94 -2.91
CA PRO A 323 17.02 12.90 -3.20
C PRO A 323 17.32 14.33 -2.71
N THR A 324 18.23 14.51 -1.77
CA THR A 324 18.59 15.81 -1.19
C THR A 324 20.10 16.00 -1.09
N GLU A 325 20.56 17.25 -1.06
CA GLU A 325 21.97 17.57 -0.89
C GLU A 325 22.54 17.07 0.43
N ILE A 326 21.76 17.16 1.51
CA ILE A 326 22.15 16.67 2.84
C ILE A 326 22.44 15.17 2.79
N LEU A 327 21.57 14.37 2.19
CA LEU A 327 21.78 12.94 2.05
C LEU A 327 22.96 12.61 1.14
N ALA A 328 23.09 13.33 0.02
CA ALA A 328 24.23 13.16 -0.88
C ALA A 328 25.56 13.46 -0.18
N THR A 329 25.62 14.51 0.62
CA THR A 329 26.80 14.90 1.42
C THR A 329 27.12 13.83 2.46
N GLN A 330 26.13 13.31 3.18
CA GLN A 330 26.35 12.23 4.16
C GLN A 330 26.87 10.94 3.51
N HIS A 331 26.27 10.55 2.37
CA HIS A 331 26.80 9.41 1.63
C HIS A 331 28.23 9.64 1.16
N PHE A 332 28.53 10.86 0.68
CA PHE A 332 29.87 11.23 0.25
C PHE A 332 30.88 11.15 1.39
N GLU A 333 30.60 11.74 2.54
CA GLU A 333 31.47 11.71 3.72
C GLU A 333 31.70 10.27 4.19
N THR A 334 30.63 9.49 4.37
CA THR A 334 30.71 8.11 4.84
C THR A 334 31.50 7.23 3.86
N ILE A 335 31.14 7.28 2.57
CA ILE A 335 31.78 6.42 1.56
C ILE A 335 33.23 6.84 1.35
N SER A 336 33.53 8.14 1.25
CA SER A 336 34.92 8.63 1.08
C SER A 336 35.80 8.20 2.22
N GLN A 337 35.37 8.27 3.47
CA GLN A 337 36.14 7.80 4.63
C GLN A 337 36.40 6.30 4.56
N LEU A 338 35.39 5.50 4.23
CA LEU A 338 35.50 4.05 4.15
C LEU A 338 36.42 3.58 3.04
N VAL A 339 36.45 4.24 1.88
CA VAL A 339 37.24 3.80 0.73
C VAL A 339 38.59 4.52 0.58
N ALA A 340 38.87 5.55 1.39
CA ALA A 340 40.17 6.26 1.38
C ALA A 340 41.37 5.34 1.49
N PRO A 341 41.35 4.30 2.37
CA PRO A 341 42.53 3.38 2.52
C PRO A 341 42.83 2.57 1.26
N ILE A 342 41.85 2.39 0.35
CA ILE A 342 42.03 1.60 -0.88
C ILE A 342 42.16 2.48 -2.14
N GLY A 343 42.33 3.79 -1.97
CA GLY A 343 42.69 4.72 -3.05
C GLY A 343 41.56 5.00 -4.07
N ILE A 344 40.32 4.82 -3.71
CA ILE A 344 39.16 5.08 -4.61
C ILE A 344 38.85 6.58 -4.60
N ASN A 345 38.78 7.16 -5.80
CA ASN A 345 38.38 8.57 -5.99
C ASN A 345 36.85 8.71 -5.97
N VAL A 346 36.34 9.49 -5.01
CA VAL A 346 34.92 9.78 -4.84
C VAL A 346 34.71 11.29 -4.89
N LYS A 347 33.68 11.77 -5.60
CA LYS A 347 33.32 13.19 -5.67
C LYS A 347 31.83 13.38 -5.44
N LEU A 348 31.47 14.58 -4.97
CA LEU A 348 30.12 15.04 -4.74
C LEU A 348 29.71 16.06 -5.80
N LEU A 349 28.54 15.84 -6.45
CA LEU A 349 27.93 16.76 -7.42
C LEU A 349 26.50 17.09 -7.01
N THR A 350 26.28 18.35 -6.60
CA THR A 350 24.97 18.87 -6.22
C THR A 350 24.63 20.14 -6.98
N GLY A 351 23.45 20.69 -6.75
CA GLY A 351 23.05 21.98 -7.32
C GLY A 351 23.95 23.12 -6.88
N SER A 352 24.48 23.06 -5.65
CA SER A 352 25.35 24.09 -5.05
C SER A 352 26.84 23.96 -5.43
N THR A 353 27.26 22.89 -6.13
CA THR A 353 28.66 22.68 -6.55
C THR A 353 29.12 23.80 -7.46
N ARG A 354 30.25 24.44 -7.11
CA ARG A 354 30.84 25.58 -7.85
C ARG A 354 31.28 25.16 -9.25
N LYS A 355 31.16 26.07 -10.23
CA LYS A 355 31.46 25.79 -11.64
C LYS A 355 32.85 25.19 -11.85
N LYS A 356 33.90 25.77 -11.26
CA LYS A 356 35.30 25.29 -11.39
C LYS A 356 35.46 23.83 -10.91
N GLU A 357 34.78 23.48 -9.82
CA GLU A 357 34.80 22.12 -9.27
C GLU A 357 33.98 21.16 -10.16
N ARG A 358 32.85 21.64 -10.69
CA ARG A 358 31.99 20.91 -11.64
C ARG A 358 32.78 20.53 -12.90
N ASP A 359 33.57 21.48 -13.45
CA ASP A 359 34.41 21.26 -14.63
C ASP A 359 35.49 20.18 -14.37
N ILE A 360 36.08 20.17 -13.18
CA ILE A 360 37.04 19.13 -12.77
C ILE A 360 36.37 17.77 -12.67
N ILE A 361 35.17 17.70 -12.05
CA ILE A 361 34.41 16.45 -11.94
C ILE A 361 34.07 15.90 -13.32
N HIS A 362 33.60 16.74 -14.24
CA HIS A 362 33.27 16.32 -15.61
C HIS A 362 34.50 15.77 -16.34
N SER A 363 35.64 16.45 -16.28
CA SER A 363 36.89 15.97 -16.87
C SER A 363 37.31 14.60 -16.30
N GLN A 364 37.24 14.43 -14.99
CA GLN A 364 37.60 13.17 -14.31
C GLN A 364 36.61 12.02 -14.57
N LEU A 365 35.34 12.33 -14.87
CA LEU A 365 34.37 11.34 -15.31
C LEU A 365 34.65 10.84 -16.73
N GLU A 366 34.97 11.77 -17.64
CA GLU A 366 35.24 11.48 -19.05
C GLU A 366 36.57 10.72 -19.26
N ASP A 367 37.61 11.02 -18.47
CA ASP A 367 38.90 10.29 -18.52
C ASP A 367 38.89 8.97 -17.72
N GLY A 368 37.90 8.80 -16.82
CA GLY A 368 37.70 7.60 -15.99
C GLY A 368 38.54 7.58 -14.71
N SER A 369 39.20 8.67 -14.33
CA SER A 369 39.96 8.77 -13.07
C SER A 369 39.03 8.97 -11.86
N LEU A 370 37.79 9.41 -12.04
CA LEU A 370 36.76 9.42 -11.01
C LEU A 370 36.02 8.09 -10.99
N HIS A 371 36.13 7.37 -9.89
CA HIS A 371 35.56 6.02 -9.73
C HIS A 371 34.09 6.04 -9.32
N ILE A 372 33.74 6.86 -8.32
CA ILE A 372 32.36 6.95 -7.78
C ILE A 372 31.91 8.42 -7.78
N LEU A 373 30.80 8.69 -8.44
CA LEU A 373 30.11 9.98 -8.36
C LEU A 373 28.91 9.85 -7.41
N ILE A 374 28.83 10.74 -6.42
CA ILE A 374 27.68 10.84 -5.52
C ILE A 374 27.03 12.20 -5.77
N GLY A 375 25.69 12.25 -5.81
CA GLY A 375 25.03 13.54 -5.97
C GLY A 375 23.51 13.47 -5.95
N THR A 376 22.90 14.60 -6.29
CA THR A 376 21.45 14.73 -6.41
C THR A 376 21.01 14.56 -7.88
N HIS A 377 19.88 15.13 -8.27
CA HIS A 377 19.45 15.18 -9.66
C HIS A 377 20.50 15.79 -10.64
N ALA A 378 21.46 16.55 -10.14
CA ALA A 378 22.55 17.08 -10.95
C ALA A 378 23.36 15.99 -11.71
N VAL A 379 23.42 14.75 -11.18
CA VAL A 379 24.11 13.63 -11.85
C VAL A 379 23.42 13.13 -13.12
N ILE A 380 22.12 13.50 -13.30
CA ILE A 380 21.32 13.10 -14.47
C ILE A 380 21.44 14.12 -15.61
N GLU A 381 21.97 15.32 -15.36
CA GLU A 381 22.09 16.38 -16.36
C GLU A 381 22.86 15.89 -17.60
N ASP A 382 22.48 16.33 -18.80
CA ASP A 382 23.03 15.84 -20.07
C ASP A 382 24.51 16.10 -20.26
N ASN A 383 25.05 17.14 -19.59
CA ASN A 383 26.45 17.50 -19.57
C ASN A 383 27.31 16.59 -18.68
N VAL A 384 26.73 15.75 -17.85
CA VAL A 384 27.46 14.75 -17.04
C VAL A 384 27.67 13.51 -17.89
N LYS A 385 28.90 13.30 -18.37
CA LYS A 385 29.26 12.16 -19.21
C LYS A 385 30.24 11.26 -18.49
N PHE A 386 29.93 9.99 -18.43
CA PHE A 386 30.80 8.96 -17.87
C PHE A 386 31.59 8.28 -18.99
N LYS A 387 32.84 7.90 -18.72
CA LYS A 387 33.61 7.05 -19.62
C LYS A 387 32.98 5.68 -19.77
N ASN A 388 32.58 5.06 -18.67
CA ASN A 388 31.99 3.73 -18.63
C ASN A 388 31.16 3.50 -17.37
N LEU A 389 29.96 4.04 -17.30
CA LEU A 389 29.05 3.87 -16.16
C LEU A 389 28.48 2.44 -16.17
N GLY A 390 28.84 1.61 -15.17
CA GLY A 390 28.37 0.22 -15.08
C GLY A 390 27.38 -0.07 -13.97
N PHE A 391 27.38 0.76 -12.90
CA PHE A 391 26.50 0.53 -11.74
C PHE A 391 25.92 1.84 -11.20
N VAL A 392 24.61 1.84 -10.94
CA VAL A 392 23.88 2.99 -10.40
C VAL A 392 23.15 2.58 -9.15
N VAL A 393 23.26 3.38 -8.10
CA VAL A 393 22.50 3.27 -6.86
C VAL A 393 21.55 4.46 -6.77
N ILE A 394 20.27 4.20 -6.48
CA ILE A 394 19.25 5.24 -6.27
C ILE A 394 18.71 5.08 -4.86
N ASP A 395 18.94 6.07 -4.00
CA ASP A 395 18.44 6.04 -2.62
C ASP A 395 17.07 6.75 -2.52
N GLU A 396 16.17 6.20 -1.69
CA GLU A 396 14.81 6.71 -1.45
C GLU A 396 14.00 6.93 -2.74
N GLN A 397 13.78 5.85 -3.49
CA GLN A 397 13.13 5.83 -4.82
C GLN A 397 11.83 6.63 -4.90
N HIS A 398 11.02 6.65 -3.84
CA HIS A 398 9.70 7.29 -3.84
C HIS A 398 9.75 8.80 -4.13
N ARG A 399 10.93 9.41 -4.15
CA ARG A 399 11.18 10.82 -4.47
C ARG A 399 11.64 11.08 -5.92
N PHE A 400 11.86 10.01 -6.70
CA PHE A 400 12.32 10.11 -8.09
C PHE A 400 11.28 9.57 -9.07
N GLY A 401 10.93 10.39 -10.08
CA GLY A 401 10.02 9.98 -11.16
C GLY A 401 10.64 8.95 -12.11
N VAL A 402 9.80 8.18 -12.78
CA VAL A 402 10.19 7.15 -13.76
C VAL A 402 11.04 7.74 -14.90
N ALA A 403 10.68 8.94 -15.37
CA ALA A 403 11.42 9.65 -16.43
C ALA A 403 12.87 9.99 -16.03
N GLN A 404 13.14 10.24 -14.75
CA GLN A 404 14.49 10.54 -14.25
C GLN A 404 15.37 9.30 -14.26
N ARG A 405 14.80 8.13 -13.92
CA ARG A 405 15.51 6.85 -13.99
C ARG A 405 15.87 6.48 -15.43
N ALA A 406 14.96 6.68 -16.37
CA ALA A 406 15.19 6.39 -17.77
C ALA A 406 16.38 7.17 -18.36
N ARG A 407 16.63 8.41 -17.90
CA ARG A 407 17.80 9.21 -18.30
C ARG A 407 19.13 8.59 -17.85
N LEU A 408 19.19 7.92 -16.71
CA LEU A 408 20.40 7.24 -16.25
C LEU A 408 20.77 6.05 -17.15
N TRP A 409 19.77 5.37 -17.72
CA TRP A 409 20.02 4.25 -18.65
C TRP A 409 20.63 4.70 -19.97
N GLY A 410 20.31 5.92 -20.41
CA GLY A 410 20.89 6.51 -21.62
C GLY A 410 22.30 7.08 -21.48
N LYS A 411 22.89 7.04 -20.27
CA LYS A 411 24.24 7.57 -20.00
C LYS A 411 25.37 6.70 -20.53
N ASN A 412 25.10 5.47 -20.97
CA ASN A 412 26.07 4.59 -21.59
C ASN A 412 25.41 3.79 -22.73
N ILE A 413 26.21 3.29 -23.67
CA ILE A 413 25.75 2.42 -24.79
C ILE A 413 25.17 1.12 -24.21
N THR A 414 25.88 0.51 -23.25
CA THR A 414 25.37 -0.62 -22.46
C THR A 414 24.70 -0.08 -21.22
N PRO A 415 23.41 -0.36 -20.97
CA PRO A 415 22.72 0.17 -19.80
C PRO A 415 23.37 -0.34 -18.51
N PRO A 416 23.60 0.55 -17.50
CA PRO A 416 24.16 0.16 -16.22
C PRO A 416 23.22 -0.74 -15.42
N HIS A 417 23.78 -1.55 -14.51
CA HIS A 417 23.01 -2.20 -13.46
C HIS A 417 22.43 -1.14 -12.51
N VAL A 418 21.19 -1.32 -12.08
CA VAL A 418 20.51 -0.38 -11.19
C VAL A 418 20.10 -1.06 -9.90
N LEU A 419 20.56 -0.49 -8.77
CA LEU A 419 20.16 -0.87 -7.43
C LEU A 419 19.34 0.28 -6.82
N VAL A 420 18.08 0.05 -6.57
CA VAL A 420 17.20 1.00 -5.92
C VAL A 420 17.12 0.66 -4.44
N MET A 421 17.27 1.65 -3.55
CA MET A 421 17.16 1.45 -2.11
C MET A 421 15.95 2.17 -1.54
N THR A 422 15.33 1.59 -0.54
CA THR A 422 14.30 2.25 0.26
C THR A 422 14.45 1.92 1.73
N ALA A 423 14.29 2.93 2.59
CA ALA A 423 14.23 2.77 4.03
C ALA A 423 12.80 2.55 4.56
N THR A 424 11.79 2.74 3.71
CA THR A 424 10.42 2.33 4.03
C THR A 424 10.27 0.85 3.76
N PRO A 425 10.07 0.00 4.77
CA PRO A 425 9.67 -1.36 4.53
C PRO A 425 8.33 -1.37 3.78
N ILE A 426 8.31 -2.03 2.64
CA ILE A 426 7.09 -2.25 1.85
C ILE A 426 6.78 -3.73 1.99
N PRO A 427 5.54 -4.12 2.31
CA PRO A 427 5.18 -5.53 2.34
C PRO A 427 5.64 -6.22 1.06
N ARG A 428 6.30 -7.37 1.19
CA ARG A 428 6.92 -8.08 0.05
C ARG A 428 5.92 -8.33 -1.08
N THR A 429 4.70 -8.66 -0.72
CA THR A 429 3.60 -8.89 -1.65
C THR A 429 3.20 -7.64 -2.44
N LEU A 430 3.17 -6.49 -1.77
CA LEU A 430 2.90 -5.21 -2.41
C LEU A 430 4.08 -4.81 -3.33
N ALA A 431 5.31 -5.03 -2.88
CA ALA A 431 6.51 -4.75 -3.67
C ALA A 431 6.53 -5.55 -4.98
N MET A 432 6.18 -6.84 -4.95
CA MET A 432 6.08 -7.70 -6.12
C MET A 432 5.01 -7.28 -7.13
N THR A 433 4.03 -6.49 -6.70
CA THR A 433 2.92 -6.04 -7.56
C THR A 433 3.15 -4.60 -8.06
N VAL A 434 3.55 -3.70 -7.16
CA VAL A 434 3.73 -2.27 -7.47
C VAL A 434 5.05 -2.01 -8.19
N TYR A 435 6.10 -2.74 -7.83
CA TYR A 435 7.45 -2.65 -8.40
C TYR A 435 7.81 -3.93 -9.18
N GLY A 436 6.85 -4.50 -9.89
CA GLY A 436 6.98 -5.81 -10.50
C GLY A 436 8.02 -5.90 -11.63
N ASP A 437 8.57 -4.77 -12.07
CA ASP A 437 9.72 -4.67 -12.97
C ASP A 437 11.07 -4.73 -12.23
N LEU A 438 11.06 -4.71 -10.88
CA LEU A 438 12.24 -4.83 -10.05
C LEU A 438 12.29 -6.21 -9.37
N ASP A 439 13.47 -6.82 -9.37
CA ASP A 439 13.75 -7.93 -8.46
C ASP A 439 13.89 -7.39 -7.03
N VAL A 440 13.40 -8.12 -6.04
CA VAL A 440 13.37 -7.63 -4.66
C VAL A 440 14.32 -8.40 -3.77
N SER A 441 15.23 -7.69 -3.09
CA SER A 441 16.06 -8.23 -2.01
C SER A 441 15.72 -7.54 -0.70
N VAL A 442 15.69 -8.30 0.39
CA VAL A 442 15.29 -7.81 1.71
C VAL A 442 16.42 -8.05 2.72
N ILE A 443 16.83 -6.99 3.43
CA ILE A 443 17.66 -7.09 4.63
C ILE A 443 16.74 -7.10 5.84
N ASP A 444 16.48 -8.28 6.36
CA ASP A 444 15.58 -8.57 7.48
C ASP A 444 16.31 -8.73 8.82
N GLU A 445 17.60 -8.41 8.86
CA GLU A 445 18.42 -8.41 10.05
C GLU A 445 19.02 -7.02 10.31
N LEU A 446 19.11 -6.64 11.57
CA LEU A 446 19.83 -5.43 11.99
C LEU A 446 21.30 -5.78 12.30
N PRO A 447 22.24 -4.83 12.09
CA PRO A 447 23.65 -5.02 12.47
C PRO A 447 23.80 -5.33 13.97
N PRO A 448 24.79 -6.15 14.35
CA PRO A 448 25.05 -6.48 15.75
C PRO A 448 25.39 -5.22 16.57
N GLY A 449 25.04 -5.22 17.85
CA GLY A 449 25.27 -4.11 18.78
C GLY A 449 24.19 -3.02 18.82
N ARG A 450 23.22 -3.04 17.93
CA ARG A 450 22.09 -2.09 17.95
C ARG A 450 21.06 -2.48 19.00
N LYS A 451 20.77 -1.55 19.93
CA LYS A 451 19.74 -1.76 20.97
C LYS A 451 18.36 -1.46 20.42
N PRO A 452 17.33 -2.26 20.75
CA PRO A 452 15.96 -1.98 20.38
C PRO A 452 15.51 -0.60 20.94
N ILE A 453 14.77 0.16 20.13
CA ILE A 453 14.21 1.45 20.55
C ILE A 453 12.97 1.19 21.40
N THR A 454 12.99 1.65 22.65
CA THR A 454 11.82 1.57 23.53
C THR A 454 10.76 2.59 23.08
N THR A 455 9.63 2.09 22.58
CA THR A 455 8.52 2.94 22.14
C THR A 455 7.42 2.97 23.20
N ALA A 456 6.99 4.18 23.61
CA ALA A 456 5.97 4.36 24.63
C ALA A 456 4.86 5.30 24.14
N LEU A 457 3.60 4.90 24.35
CA LEU A 457 2.43 5.76 24.17
C LEU A 457 2.16 6.51 25.48
N ARG A 458 2.02 7.84 25.40
CA ARG A 458 1.74 8.70 26.54
C ARG A 458 0.61 9.67 26.20
N PHE A 459 -0.15 10.05 27.23
CA PHE A 459 -1.28 10.96 27.09
C PHE A 459 -0.92 12.34 27.65
N ASP A 460 -1.64 13.38 27.24
CA ASP A 460 -1.39 14.77 27.65
C ASP A 460 -1.28 14.96 29.17
N ASN A 461 -2.04 14.20 29.98
CA ASN A 461 -1.96 14.23 31.42
C ASN A 461 -0.63 13.68 32.02
N GLN A 462 0.17 12.98 31.21
CA GLN A 462 1.48 12.42 31.57
C GLN A 462 2.65 13.30 31.07
N ARG A 463 2.38 14.49 30.53
CA ARG A 463 3.37 15.39 29.91
C ARG A 463 4.52 15.76 30.86
N LEU A 464 4.23 15.99 32.13
CA LEU A 464 5.26 16.30 33.12
C LEU A 464 6.27 15.14 33.30
N ASP A 465 5.83 13.91 33.26
CA ASP A 465 6.73 12.77 33.39
C ASP A 465 7.60 12.59 32.14
N VAL A 466 7.04 12.89 30.95
CA VAL A 466 7.81 12.93 29.71
C VAL A 466 8.89 14.03 29.78
N TYR A 467 8.56 15.22 30.27
CA TYR A 467 9.55 16.32 30.42
C TYR A 467 10.62 16.00 31.46
N LYS A 468 10.28 15.30 32.56
CA LYS A 468 11.27 14.78 33.51
C LYS A 468 12.24 13.78 32.85
N HIS A 469 11.72 12.90 31.99
CA HIS A 469 12.55 11.96 31.23
C HIS A 469 13.50 12.69 30.28
N ILE A 470 12.98 13.64 29.48
CA ILE A 470 13.78 14.50 28.59
C ILE A 470 14.87 15.23 29.39
N GLY A 471 14.51 15.84 30.52
CA GLY A 471 15.49 16.54 31.38
C GLY A 471 16.62 15.63 31.90
N ARG A 472 16.33 14.36 32.18
CA ARG A 472 17.40 13.38 32.54
C ARG A 472 18.32 13.11 31.36
N GLN A 473 17.76 12.87 30.18
CA GLN A 473 18.55 12.61 28.98
C GLN A 473 19.44 13.80 28.59
N LEU A 474 18.92 15.03 28.72
CA LEU A 474 19.70 16.25 28.50
C LEU A 474 20.84 16.40 29.51
N LYS A 475 20.61 16.09 30.79
CA LYS A 475 21.66 16.10 31.85
C LYS A 475 22.78 15.09 31.58
N GLU A 476 22.44 13.96 30.91
CA GLU A 476 23.40 12.95 30.43
C GLU A 476 24.14 13.40 29.17
N GLY A 477 23.93 14.62 28.68
CA GLY A 477 24.53 15.13 27.44
C GLY A 477 23.94 14.53 26.16
N ARG A 478 22.73 13.98 26.23
CA ARG A 478 22.02 13.42 25.07
C ARG A 478 21.21 14.49 24.34
N GLN A 479 21.03 14.29 23.04
CA GLN A 479 20.22 15.19 22.22
C GLN A 479 18.81 14.63 21.98
N ILE A 480 17.85 15.52 21.77
CA ILE A 480 16.43 15.20 21.72
C ILE A 480 15.80 15.74 20.43
N TYR A 481 15.00 14.90 19.74
CA TYR A 481 14.10 15.34 18.69
C TYR A 481 12.69 15.54 19.24
N ILE A 482 12.03 16.64 18.86
CA ILE A 482 10.61 16.90 19.13
C ILE A 482 9.93 17.21 17.80
N VAL A 483 8.94 16.39 17.41
CA VAL A 483 8.31 16.49 16.10
C VAL A 483 6.83 16.82 16.24
N TYR A 484 6.39 17.85 15.53
CA TYR A 484 4.99 18.26 15.41
C TYR A 484 4.41 17.87 14.04
N PRO A 485 3.14 17.43 13.96
CA PRO A 485 2.50 17.12 12.70
C PRO A 485 2.24 18.35 11.85
N LEU A 486 2.21 18.19 10.51
CA LEU A 486 1.66 19.19 9.60
C LEU A 486 0.14 19.01 9.48
N ILE A 487 -0.63 20.11 9.57
CA ILE A 487 -2.08 20.12 9.36
C ILE A 487 -2.31 20.55 7.90
N GLN A 488 -2.60 19.61 7.00
CA GLN A 488 -2.72 19.85 5.56
C GLN A 488 -3.78 20.92 5.19
N GLU A 489 -4.76 21.19 6.05
CA GLU A 489 -5.86 22.11 5.75
C GLU A 489 -5.56 23.58 6.10
N ASN A 490 -4.54 23.88 6.94
CA ASN A 490 -4.24 25.25 7.33
C ASN A 490 -2.77 25.46 7.72
N GLU A 491 -1.96 25.73 6.70
CA GLU A 491 -0.50 25.93 6.84
C GLU A 491 -0.08 27.05 7.84
N LYS A 492 -0.95 28.02 8.10
CA LYS A 492 -0.69 29.06 9.11
C LYS A 492 -0.83 28.53 10.53
N LEU A 493 -1.77 27.60 10.75
CA LEU A 493 -1.95 26.92 12.02
C LEU A 493 -0.76 26.00 12.36
N ASP A 494 -0.17 25.36 11.35
CA ASP A 494 0.98 24.47 11.53
C ASP A 494 2.22 25.20 12.02
N LEU A 495 2.53 26.34 11.39
CA LEU A 495 3.64 27.18 11.82
C LEU A 495 3.42 27.70 13.23
N ARG A 496 2.19 28.13 13.54
CA ARG A 496 1.84 28.61 14.88
C ARG A 496 1.96 27.52 15.94
N CYS A 497 1.49 26.31 15.68
CA CYS A 497 1.66 25.17 16.60
C CYS A 497 3.14 24.83 16.83
N LEU A 498 3.97 24.91 15.77
CA LEU A 498 5.41 24.69 15.91
C LEU A 498 6.09 25.81 16.70
N GLU A 499 5.75 27.08 16.42
CA GLU A 499 6.31 28.25 17.12
C GLU A 499 5.90 28.24 18.59
N GLU A 500 4.63 27.97 18.90
CA GLU A 500 4.14 27.82 20.31
C GLU A 500 4.86 26.64 20.98
N GLY A 501 5.05 25.52 20.30
CA GLY A 501 5.79 24.38 20.80
C GLY A 501 7.28 24.68 21.03
N TYR A 502 7.92 25.40 20.12
CA TYR A 502 9.31 25.84 20.26
C TYR A 502 9.50 26.74 21.48
N GLU A 503 8.63 27.76 21.65
CA GLU A 503 8.72 28.66 22.82
C GLU A 503 8.46 27.90 24.13
N LEU A 504 7.47 27.01 24.17
CA LEU A 504 7.19 26.18 25.35
C LEU A 504 8.40 25.32 25.75
N ILE A 505 9.08 24.72 24.79
CA ILE A 505 10.27 23.91 25.07
C ILE A 505 11.44 24.77 25.54
N ARG A 506 11.60 25.96 24.96
CA ARG A 506 12.63 26.91 25.35
C ARG A 506 12.40 27.43 26.81
N GLU A 507 11.15 27.70 27.19
CA GLU A 507 10.78 28.07 28.55
C GLU A 507 10.94 26.90 29.53
N THR A 508 10.62 25.67 29.10
CA THR A 508 10.73 24.46 29.94
C THR A 508 12.18 24.08 30.23
N PHE A 509 13.06 24.29 29.24
CA PHE A 509 14.48 23.90 29.32
C PHE A 509 15.42 25.07 29.00
N PRO A 510 15.39 26.16 29.81
CA PRO A 510 16.08 27.43 29.48
C PRO A 510 17.62 27.32 29.47
N GLN A 511 18.18 26.27 30.07
CA GLN A 511 19.62 26.01 30.09
C GLN A 511 20.17 25.28 28.86
N TYR A 512 19.28 24.81 27.97
CA TYR A 512 19.65 24.05 26.78
C TYR A 512 19.34 24.83 25.49
N LYS A 513 20.18 24.65 24.48
CA LYS A 513 19.99 25.30 23.18
C LYS A 513 18.99 24.53 22.33
N VAL A 514 17.96 25.22 21.90
CA VAL A 514 16.91 24.67 21.05
C VAL A 514 17.07 25.19 19.62
N ALA A 515 17.26 24.29 18.67
CA ALA A 515 17.17 24.56 17.24
C ALA A 515 15.76 24.23 16.74
N TYR A 516 15.32 24.85 15.64
CA TYR A 516 14.03 24.54 15.04
C TYR A 516 14.10 24.49 13.52
N VAL A 517 13.31 23.57 12.90
CA VAL A 517 13.30 23.38 11.45
C VAL A 517 11.87 23.11 10.95
N HIS A 518 11.47 23.80 9.87
CA HIS A 518 10.18 23.55 9.23
C HIS A 518 10.26 23.67 7.69
N GLY A 519 9.20 23.21 7.02
CA GLY A 519 9.15 23.08 5.55
C GLY A 519 9.38 24.39 4.78
N LYS A 520 8.96 25.53 5.33
CA LYS A 520 9.02 26.84 4.67
C LYS A 520 10.34 27.60 4.82
N MET A 521 11.26 27.11 5.65
CA MET A 521 12.58 27.74 5.78
C MET A 521 13.33 27.63 4.45
N LYS A 522 14.16 28.64 4.17
CA LYS A 522 15.09 28.57 3.04
C LYS A 522 16.06 27.40 3.23
N PRO A 523 16.50 26.73 2.15
CA PRO A 523 17.43 25.62 2.25
C PRO A 523 18.66 25.93 3.13
N SER A 524 19.28 27.10 2.96
CA SER A 524 20.43 27.53 3.75
C SER A 524 20.16 27.66 5.25
N GLU A 525 18.95 28.11 5.61
CA GLU A 525 18.54 28.22 7.02
C GLU A 525 18.30 26.83 7.64
N LYS A 526 17.67 25.93 6.86
CA LYS A 526 17.48 24.54 7.29
C LYS A 526 18.84 23.87 7.54
N ASP A 527 19.75 24.00 6.58
CA ASP A 527 21.08 23.43 6.66
C ASP A 527 21.86 23.97 7.87
N TYR A 528 21.75 25.27 8.14
CA TYR A 528 22.34 25.89 9.33
C TYR A 528 21.81 25.29 10.63
N GLN A 529 20.48 25.26 10.81
CA GLN A 529 19.84 24.72 12.03
C GLN A 529 20.16 23.22 12.22
N MET A 530 20.16 22.44 11.12
CA MET A 530 20.51 21.04 11.16
C MET A 530 21.99 20.83 11.50
N THR A 531 22.88 21.69 11.01
CA THR A 531 24.33 21.66 11.35
C THR A 531 24.54 21.97 12.82
N LEU A 532 23.85 22.97 13.39
CA LEU A 532 23.91 23.27 14.83
C LEU A 532 23.55 22.03 15.68
N PHE A 533 22.50 21.30 15.28
CA PHE A 533 22.10 20.09 16.00
C PHE A 533 23.09 18.93 15.75
N ALA A 534 23.51 18.71 14.53
CA ALA A 534 24.44 17.62 14.19
C ALA A 534 25.82 17.79 14.85
N SER A 535 26.30 19.04 14.98
CA SER A 535 27.58 19.38 15.64
C SER A 535 27.48 19.52 17.16
N HIS A 536 26.34 19.16 17.77
CA HIS A 536 26.07 19.27 19.21
C HIS A 536 26.20 20.72 19.76
N GLN A 537 25.93 21.72 18.91
CA GLN A 537 25.80 23.10 19.33
C GLN A 537 24.34 23.44 19.75
N ALA A 538 23.40 22.55 19.46
CA ALA A 538 22.05 22.56 19.97
C ALA A 538 21.72 21.19 20.58
N ASP A 539 21.00 21.18 21.70
CA ASP A 539 20.67 20.00 22.50
C ASP A 539 19.30 19.41 22.10
N ILE A 540 18.39 20.29 21.70
CA ILE A 540 17.02 19.93 21.29
C ILE A 540 16.77 20.44 19.88
N LEU A 541 16.17 19.60 19.02
CA LEU A 541 15.68 20.01 17.73
C LEU A 541 14.15 19.87 17.67
N VAL A 542 13.47 21.01 17.54
CA VAL A 542 12.03 21.08 17.34
C VAL A 542 11.73 21.19 15.85
N ALA A 543 10.91 20.30 15.30
CA ALA A 543 10.68 20.30 13.86
C ALA A 543 9.28 19.81 13.47
N THR A 544 8.92 20.09 12.21
CA THR A 544 7.83 19.38 11.53
C THR A 544 8.34 18.09 10.88
N THR A 545 7.50 17.41 10.10
CA THR A 545 7.83 16.15 9.38
C THR A 545 9.05 16.24 8.43
N VAL A 546 9.64 17.41 8.24
CA VAL A 546 10.85 17.62 7.40
C VAL A 546 12.05 16.80 7.85
N ILE A 547 12.07 16.33 9.12
CA ILE A 547 13.13 15.44 9.65
C ILE A 547 13.07 14.01 9.03
N GLU A 548 12.05 13.66 8.29
CA GLU A 548 12.02 12.38 7.54
C GLU A 548 13.26 12.20 6.66
N VAL A 549 13.98 13.29 6.35
CA VAL A 549 15.14 13.29 5.47
C VAL A 549 16.45 13.46 6.24
N GLY A 550 17.13 12.39 6.50
CA GLY A 550 18.52 12.14 6.25
C GLY A 550 19.58 12.52 7.28
N VAL A 551 19.39 13.31 8.34
CA VAL A 551 20.53 13.63 9.23
C VAL A 551 20.78 12.53 10.26
N ASN A 552 22.01 12.00 10.26
CA ASN A 552 22.47 11.02 11.22
C ASN A 552 23.08 11.73 12.44
N VAL A 553 22.41 11.68 13.60
CA VAL A 553 22.94 12.22 14.87
C VAL A 553 22.99 11.08 15.88
N PRO A 554 24.14 10.40 16.02
CA PRO A 554 24.28 9.23 16.92
C PRO A 554 23.98 9.54 18.38
N ASN A 555 24.22 10.79 18.81
CA ASN A 555 23.96 11.23 20.19
C ASN A 555 22.47 11.53 20.49
N ALA A 556 21.63 11.60 19.48
CA ALA A 556 20.18 11.79 19.66
C ALA A 556 19.52 10.48 20.08
N THR A 557 19.13 10.38 21.36
CA THR A 557 18.60 9.16 21.96
C THR A 557 17.08 9.20 22.17
N THR A 558 16.46 10.37 22.14
CA THR A 558 15.02 10.47 22.38
C THR A 558 14.31 11.19 21.24
N MET A 559 13.24 10.56 20.75
CA MET A 559 12.29 11.12 19.80
C MET A 559 10.95 11.30 20.51
N LEU A 560 10.51 12.56 20.64
CA LEU A 560 9.16 12.90 21.10
C LEU A 560 8.31 13.29 19.90
N ILE A 561 7.20 12.60 19.68
CA ILE A 561 6.26 12.87 18.59
C ILE A 561 4.96 13.41 19.20
N GLU A 562 4.69 14.68 18.99
CA GLU A 562 3.49 15.36 19.45
C GLU A 562 2.30 15.08 18.53
N ASN A 563 1.11 14.94 19.11
CA ASN A 563 -0.12 14.60 18.39
C ASN A 563 0.07 13.39 17.45
N ALA A 564 0.64 12.32 17.98
CA ALA A 564 1.02 11.12 17.23
C ALA A 564 -0.17 10.48 16.47
N GLU A 565 -1.41 10.75 16.91
CA GLU A 565 -2.63 10.31 16.25
C GLU A 565 -2.81 10.86 14.83
N ARG A 566 -2.07 11.89 14.45
CA ARG A 566 -2.14 12.52 13.12
C ARG A 566 -1.17 11.94 12.11
N PHE A 567 -0.22 11.13 12.55
CA PHE A 567 0.78 10.51 11.68
C PHE A 567 0.33 9.14 11.17
N GLY A 568 0.71 8.81 9.94
CA GLY A 568 0.63 7.43 9.44
C GLY A 568 1.67 6.51 10.10
N LEU A 569 1.41 5.19 10.11
CA LEU A 569 2.33 4.21 10.70
C LEU A 569 3.73 4.26 10.06
N SER A 570 3.79 4.36 8.73
CA SER A 570 5.05 4.47 8.00
C SER A 570 5.86 5.70 8.40
N GLN A 571 5.20 6.86 8.61
CA GLN A 571 5.85 8.08 9.08
C GLN A 571 6.37 7.95 10.51
N LEU A 572 5.56 7.41 11.42
CA LEU A 572 5.97 7.14 12.79
C LEU A 572 7.19 6.21 12.85
N HIS A 573 7.20 5.18 12.02
CA HIS A 573 8.33 4.25 11.92
C HIS A 573 9.60 4.94 11.40
N GLN A 574 9.51 5.77 10.38
CA GLN A 574 10.64 6.54 9.86
C GLN A 574 11.20 7.51 10.89
N LEU A 575 10.33 8.24 11.61
CA LEU A 575 10.71 9.14 12.70
C LEU A 575 11.38 8.36 13.84
N ARG A 576 10.81 7.23 14.26
CA ARG A 576 11.45 6.35 15.26
C ARG A 576 12.85 5.92 14.85
N GLY A 577 13.06 5.60 13.58
CA GLY A 577 14.36 5.20 13.05
C GLY A 577 15.43 6.30 13.03
N ARG A 578 15.07 7.55 13.35
CA ARG A 578 16.05 8.66 13.48
C ARG A 578 16.86 8.60 14.78
N VAL A 579 16.38 7.90 15.79
CA VAL A 579 17.12 7.60 17.02
C VAL A 579 17.60 6.14 17.01
N GLY A 580 18.42 5.75 17.98
CA GLY A 580 18.96 4.39 18.08
C GLY A 580 20.12 4.11 17.12
N ARG A 581 20.88 5.12 16.76
CA ARG A 581 22.06 5.00 15.88
C ARG A 581 23.40 5.00 16.64
N GLY A 582 23.36 5.32 17.94
CA GLY A 582 24.49 5.25 18.85
C GLY A 582 24.42 4.04 19.77
N GLU A 583 25.39 3.90 20.69
CA GLU A 583 25.48 2.80 21.66
C GLU A 583 24.48 2.93 22.82
N GLY A 584 23.91 4.12 23.05
CA GLY A 584 22.96 4.43 24.12
C GLY A 584 21.58 3.82 23.88
N GLN A 585 20.87 3.50 25.00
CA GLN A 585 19.46 3.16 24.91
C GLN A 585 18.66 4.34 24.33
N SER A 586 17.79 4.06 23.38
CA SER A 586 17.00 5.08 22.72
C SER A 586 15.49 4.90 22.92
N TYR A 587 14.79 6.02 22.90
CA TYR A 587 13.38 6.10 23.25
C TYR A 587 12.58 6.84 22.18
N CYS A 588 11.40 6.33 21.87
CA CYS A 588 10.42 6.99 21.02
C CYS A 588 9.12 7.17 21.83
N ILE A 589 8.73 8.41 22.09
CA ILE A 589 7.58 8.74 22.90
C ILE A 589 6.50 9.31 21.98
N LEU A 590 5.34 8.63 21.92
CA LEU A 590 4.18 9.03 21.16
C LEU A 590 3.21 9.75 22.07
N MET A 591 3.09 11.08 21.92
CA MET A 591 2.13 11.88 22.68
C MET A 591 0.81 11.97 21.94
N THR A 592 -0.30 11.80 22.67
CA THR A 592 -1.65 11.89 22.11
C THR A 592 -2.66 12.37 23.14
N LYS A 593 -3.84 12.81 22.68
CA LYS A 593 -4.98 13.15 23.54
C LYS A 593 -5.54 11.91 24.22
N HIS A 594 -6.15 12.09 25.41
CA HIS A 594 -6.75 10.98 26.13
C HIS A 594 -7.92 10.31 25.39
N LYS A 595 -8.72 11.12 24.68
CA LYS A 595 -9.85 10.63 23.87
C LYS A 595 -9.47 10.58 22.39
N ILE A 596 -9.15 9.40 21.88
CA ILE A 596 -8.91 9.10 20.47
C ILE A 596 -9.82 7.96 20.00
N ALA A 597 -10.09 7.89 18.69
CA ALA A 597 -10.86 6.81 18.09
C ALA A 597 -10.18 5.45 18.32
N SER A 598 -10.97 4.38 18.42
CA SER A 598 -10.46 3.02 18.68
C SER A 598 -9.47 2.53 17.61
N GLU A 599 -9.71 2.87 16.33
CA GLU A 599 -8.80 2.54 15.24
C GLU A 599 -7.46 3.26 15.36
N THR A 600 -7.48 4.55 15.70
CA THR A 600 -6.27 5.33 15.95
C THR A 600 -5.47 4.77 17.12
N ARG A 601 -6.15 4.37 18.18
CA ARG A 601 -5.52 3.72 19.33
C ARG A 601 -4.82 2.43 18.95
N LYS A 602 -5.50 1.54 18.21
CA LYS A 602 -4.91 0.30 17.69
C LYS A 602 -3.66 0.58 16.84
N ARG A 603 -3.71 1.61 16.00
CA ARG A 603 -2.57 2.04 15.18
C ARG A 603 -1.35 2.42 16.03
N LEU A 604 -1.54 3.22 17.08
CA LEU A 604 -0.45 3.63 17.98
C LEU A 604 0.04 2.46 18.85
N GLU A 605 -0.84 1.54 19.24
CA GLU A 605 -0.48 0.32 19.97
C GLU A 605 0.41 -0.61 19.13
N ILE A 606 0.20 -0.71 17.81
CA ILE A 606 1.08 -1.45 16.91
C ILE A 606 2.51 -0.90 16.98
N MET A 607 2.68 0.43 16.97
CA MET A 607 4.00 1.05 17.09
C MET A 607 4.73 0.71 18.39
N THR A 608 3.99 0.47 19.48
CA THR A 608 4.57 0.10 20.78
C THR A 608 4.84 -1.40 20.92
N SER A 609 4.12 -2.24 20.15
CA SER A 609 4.22 -3.70 20.25
C SER A 609 5.37 -4.30 19.44
N THR A 610 5.82 -3.63 18.38
CA THR A 610 6.89 -4.14 17.52
C THR A 610 7.85 -3.06 17.05
N THR A 611 9.10 -3.44 16.88
CA THR A 611 10.15 -2.62 16.24
C THR A 611 10.36 -3.00 14.77
N ASP A 612 9.79 -4.11 14.32
CA ASP A 612 9.91 -4.62 12.95
C ASP A 612 9.11 -3.74 11.98
N GLY A 613 9.83 -3.07 11.07
CA GLY A 613 9.25 -2.18 10.07
C GLY A 613 8.37 -2.90 9.05
N PHE A 614 8.63 -4.17 8.73
CA PHE A 614 7.82 -4.95 7.80
C PHE A 614 6.45 -5.30 8.41
N LEU A 615 6.42 -5.70 9.69
CA LEU A 615 5.17 -5.94 10.42
C LEU A 615 4.33 -4.65 10.54
N ILE A 616 4.99 -3.50 10.78
CA ILE A 616 4.32 -2.19 10.82
C ILE A 616 3.74 -1.84 9.45
N ALA A 617 4.48 -2.06 8.37
CA ALA A 617 4.01 -1.79 7.01
C ALA A 617 2.85 -2.70 6.61
N GLU A 618 2.86 -3.98 7.00
CA GLU A 618 1.72 -4.88 6.79
C GLU A 618 0.48 -4.44 7.56
N ALA A 619 0.66 -3.98 8.79
CA ALA A 619 -0.43 -3.46 9.60
C ALA A 619 -1.01 -2.16 9.01
N ASP A 620 -0.15 -1.24 8.55
CA ASP A 620 -0.55 0.01 7.86
C ASP A 620 -1.38 -0.31 6.61
N LEU A 621 -0.92 -1.27 5.80
CA LEU A 621 -1.62 -1.71 4.60
C LEU A 621 -3.00 -2.31 4.92
N LYS A 622 -3.10 -3.15 5.97
CA LYS A 622 -4.37 -3.74 6.40
C LYS A 622 -5.37 -2.71 6.92
N MET A 623 -4.90 -1.64 7.56
CA MET A 623 -5.75 -0.60 8.16
C MET A 623 -6.24 0.44 7.15
N ARG A 624 -5.50 0.75 6.09
CA ARG A 624 -5.89 1.74 5.06
C ARG A 624 -7.06 1.31 4.21
N GLY A 625 -7.30 0.02 4.05
CA GLY A 625 -8.35 -0.49 3.18
C GLY A 625 -8.04 -0.34 1.67
N PRO A 626 -8.90 -0.90 0.79
CA PRO A 626 -8.65 -0.93 -0.65
C PRO A 626 -8.78 0.43 -1.37
N GLY A 627 -9.50 1.40 -0.81
CA GLY A 627 -9.79 2.70 -1.46
C GLY A 627 -8.65 3.72 -1.42
N ASP A 628 -7.79 3.68 -0.40
CA ASP A 628 -6.73 4.68 -0.22
C ASP A 628 -5.44 4.35 -0.98
N MET A 629 -5.40 3.22 -1.69
CA MET A 629 -4.20 2.80 -2.43
C MET A 629 -4.02 3.50 -3.78
N GLU A 630 -5.06 4.11 -4.33
CA GLU A 630 -4.99 4.85 -5.61
C GLU A 630 -4.02 6.04 -5.56
N GLY A 631 -3.84 6.67 -4.40
CA GLY A 631 -2.92 7.80 -4.20
C GLY A 631 -1.44 7.42 -3.97
N THR A 632 -1.14 6.16 -3.65
CA THR A 632 0.23 5.70 -3.32
C THR A 632 0.93 4.96 -4.45
N MET A 633 0.25 4.72 -5.57
CA MET A 633 0.83 4.01 -6.71
C MET A 633 1.69 4.91 -7.59
N GLN A 634 2.96 4.98 -7.25
CA GLN A 634 3.98 5.71 -8.02
C GLN A 634 4.35 5.05 -9.37
N SER A 635 3.84 3.85 -9.62
CA SER A 635 4.13 3.09 -10.85
C SER A 635 3.27 3.47 -12.04
N GLY A 636 2.32 4.43 -11.91
CA GLY A 636 1.42 4.82 -13.00
C GLY A 636 0.42 3.75 -13.44
N ILE A 637 0.37 2.61 -12.74
CA ILE A 637 -0.59 1.53 -13.00
C ILE A 637 -1.81 1.74 -12.12
N ALA A 638 -2.92 2.12 -12.68
CA ALA A 638 -4.21 2.02 -12.02
C ALA A 638 -4.60 0.53 -11.94
N ILE A 639 -4.18 -0.16 -10.87
CA ILE A 639 -4.62 -1.54 -10.61
C ILE A 639 -6.02 -1.45 -10.00
N ASN A 640 -7.03 -1.51 -10.84
CA ASN A 640 -8.41 -1.51 -10.38
C ASN A 640 -8.83 -2.94 -10.02
N LEU A 641 -8.58 -3.33 -8.75
CA LEU A 641 -8.94 -4.64 -8.22
C LEU A 641 -10.43 -4.68 -7.89
N ARG A 642 -11.12 -5.73 -8.35
CA ARG A 642 -12.56 -5.93 -8.14
C ARG A 642 -12.89 -6.75 -6.91
N ILE A 643 -12.04 -7.73 -6.58
CA ILE A 643 -12.27 -8.67 -5.48
C ILE A 643 -11.01 -8.95 -4.66
N ALA A 644 -9.84 -8.94 -5.28
CA ALA A 644 -8.59 -9.13 -4.57
C ALA A 644 -8.20 -7.89 -3.77
N ASN A 645 -7.51 -8.11 -2.65
CA ASN A 645 -6.99 -7.05 -1.80
C ASN A 645 -5.51 -7.32 -1.53
N LEU A 646 -4.64 -6.42 -2.00
CA LEU A 646 -3.18 -6.57 -1.86
C LEU A 646 -2.72 -6.61 -0.40
N ALA A 647 -3.52 -6.06 0.52
CA ALA A 647 -3.22 -6.06 1.95
C ALA A 647 -3.48 -7.40 2.65
N THR A 648 -4.48 -8.16 2.20
CA THR A 648 -4.93 -9.37 2.87
C THR A 648 -4.65 -10.65 2.09
N ASP A 649 -4.48 -10.56 0.77
CA ASP A 649 -4.38 -11.71 -0.12
C ASP A 649 -2.93 -12.06 -0.49
N GLY A 650 -1.95 -11.77 0.38
CA GLY A 650 -0.53 -11.97 0.13
C GLY A 650 -0.14 -13.39 -0.30
N GLN A 651 -0.74 -14.41 0.31
CA GLN A 651 -0.51 -15.81 -0.08
C GLN A 651 -1.01 -16.10 -1.49
N ILE A 652 -2.14 -15.50 -1.89
CA ILE A 652 -2.70 -15.67 -3.23
C ILE A 652 -1.83 -14.93 -4.26
N ILE A 653 -1.26 -13.78 -3.92
CA ILE A 653 -0.30 -13.06 -4.78
C ILE A 653 0.93 -13.91 -5.04
N GLN A 654 1.51 -14.52 -4.00
CA GLN A 654 2.67 -15.39 -4.15
C GLN A 654 2.35 -16.60 -5.02
N LEU A 655 1.23 -17.28 -4.74
CA LEU A 655 0.76 -18.41 -5.54
C LEU A 655 0.55 -18.05 -7.02
N ALA A 656 -0.03 -16.87 -7.27
CA ALA A 656 -0.26 -16.35 -8.61
C ALA A 656 1.06 -16.08 -9.34
N ARG A 657 2.06 -15.51 -8.64
CA ARG A 657 3.38 -15.26 -9.20
C ARG A 657 4.11 -16.55 -9.54
N ASP A 658 4.20 -17.49 -8.60
CA ASP A 658 4.88 -18.77 -8.80
C ASP A 658 4.26 -19.54 -9.98
N THR A 659 2.93 -19.51 -10.08
CA THR A 659 2.20 -20.12 -11.21
C THR A 659 2.49 -19.42 -12.53
N ALA A 660 2.57 -18.09 -12.53
CA ALA A 660 2.89 -17.32 -13.73
C ALA A 660 4.34 -17.55 -14.19
N GLU A 661 5.30 -17.67 -13.26
CA GLU A 661 6.70 -18.03 -13.55
C GLU A 661 6.78 -19.42 -14.17
N MET A 662 6.15 -20.43 -13.56
CA MET A 662 6.12 -21.79 -14.11
C MET A 662 5.48 -21.86 -15.51
N LEU A 663 4.41 -21.09 -15.73
CA LEU A 663 3.76 -21.03 -17.04
C LEU A 663 4.69 -20.43 -18.10
N LEU A 664 5.36 -19.32 -17.78
CA LEU A 664 6.29 -18.65 -18.70
C LEU A 664 7.58 -19.43 -18.93
N ASP A 665 7.99 -20.29 -18.00
CA ASP A 665 9.12 -21.22 -18.21
C ASP A 665 8.77 -22.30 -19.23
N LYS A 666 7.54 -22.82 -19.19
CA LYS A 666 7.04 -23.82 -20.12
C LYS A 666 6.61 -23.21 -21.45
N ALA A 667 6.04 -22.02 -21.47
CA ALA A 667 5.48 -21.36 -22.64
C ALA A 667 5.81 -19.84 -22.64
N PRO A 668 7.04 -19.43 -22.98
CA PRO A 668 7.47 -18.02 -22.91
C PRO A 668 6.63 -17.05 -23.74
N THR A 669 6.11 -17.50 -24.87
CA THR A 669 5.29 -16.70 -25.81
C THR A 669 3.79 -16.88 -25.62
N LEU A 670 3.36 -17.80 -24.75
CA LEU A 670 1.95 -18.22 -24.57
C LEU A 670 1.28 -18.69 -25.87
N SER A 671 2.06 -19.18 -26.86
CA SER A 671 1.58 -19.55 -28.20
C SER A 671 0.91 -20.93 -28.26
N HIS A 672 0.97 -21.71 -27.18
CA HIS A 672 0.29 -23.02 -27.15
C HIS A 672 -1.23 -22.85 -27.18
N THR A 673 -1.92 -23.77 -27.82
CA THR A 673 -3.40 -23.76 -28.00
C THR A 673 -4.16 -23.68 -26.68
N GLU A 674 -3.64 -24.31 -25.61
CA GLU A 674 -4.20 -24.22 -24.23
C GLU A 674 -4.22 -22.80 -23.69
N ASN A 675 -3.30 -21.96 -24.14
CA ASN A 675 -3.13 -20.59 -23.62
C ASN A 675 -3.86 -19.53 -24.46
N THR A 676 -4.58 -19.94 -25.51
CA THR A 676 -5.23 -18.99 -26.44
C THR A 676 -6.22 -18.08 -25.73
N ASN A 677 -7.08 -18.63 -24.85
CA ASN A 677 -8.06 -17.84 -24.12
C ASN A 677 -7.39 -16.90 -23.10
N LEU A 678 -6.34 -17.37 -22.44
CA LEU A 678 -5.52 -16.58 -21.52
C LEU A 678 -4.85 -15.41 -22.24
N HIS A 679 -4.23 -15.68 -23.40
CA HIS A 679 -3.57 -14.64 -24.20
C HIS A 679 -4.56 -13.56 -24.66
N GLN A 680 -5.72 -13.97 -25.18
CA GLN A 680 -6.79 -13.02 -25.56
C GLN A 680 -7.28 -12.19 -24.38
N GLN A 681 -7.41 -12.79 -23.18
CA GLN A 681 -7.83 -12.07 -21.99
C GLN A 681 -6.79 -11.04 -21.54
N LEU A 682 -5.50 -11.39 -21.57
CA LEU A 682 -4.41 -10.47 -21.27
C LEU A 682 -4.39 -9.26 -22.20
N GLU A 683 -4.55 -9.48 -23.50
CA GLU A 683 -4.63 -8.38 -24.46
C GLU A 683 -5.84 -7.48 -24.23
N LEU A 684 -7.00 -8.03 -23.89
CA LEU A 684 -8.20 -7.26 -23.59
C LEU A 684 -8.08 -6.42 -22.31
N ILE A 685 -7.35 -6.92 -21.32
CA ILE A 685 -7.17 -6.23 -20.04
C ILE A 685 -6.09 -5.14 -20.16
N PHE A 686 -4.96 -5.43 -20.82
CA PHE A 686 -3.77 -4.59 -20.76
C PHE A 686 -3.46 -3.78 -22.03
N ASN A 687 -3.93 -4.18 -23.24
CA ASN A 687 -3.68 -3.43 -24.48
C ASN A 687 -4.38 -2.06 -24.58
N LYS A 688 -5.34 -1.76 -23.67
CA LYS A 688 -6.05 -0.47 -23.67
C LYS A 688 -5.47 0.58 -22.73
N THR A 689 -4.54 0.21 -21.84
CA THR A 689 -4.26 1.06 -20.68
C THR A 689 -2.82 1.44 -20.42
N ILE A 690 -1.79 0.75 -20.92
CA ILE A 690 -0.42 1.04 -20.46
C ILE A 690 0.63 0.74 -21.54
N ASP A 691 1.29 1.80 -22.00
CA ASP A 691 2.60 1.70 -22.67
C ASP A 691 3.68 1.56 -21.57
N TRP A 692 3.93 0.32 -21.17
CA TRP A 692 4.93 -0.01 -20.14
C TRP A 692 6.35 0.45 -20.51
N GLY A 693 6.61 0.69 -21.79
CA GLY A 693 7.89 1.25 -22.28
C GLY A 693 8.10 2.70 -21.87
N ARG A 694 7.04 3.43 -21.47
CA ARG A 694 7.12 4.82 -20.99
C ARG A 694 7.09 4.93 -19.46
N ILE A 695 6.87 3.84 -18.75
CA ILE A 695 6.73 3.82 -17.29
C ILE A 695 7.99 3.29 -16.60
N SER A 696 8.84 2.58 -17.31
CA SER A 696 10.11 2.01 -16.79
C SER A 696 11.28 2.97 -16.93
#